data_19e87142ff53d193f0854d2994c78b3c
#
_entry.id   19e87142ff53d193f0854d2994c78b3c
#
_cell.length_a   1.000
_cell.length_b   1.000
_cell.length_c   1.000
_cell.angle_alpha   90.00
_cell.angle_beta   90.00
_cell.angle_gamma   90.00
#
_symmetry.space_group_name_H-M   'P 1'
#
loop_
_entity.id
_entity.type
_entity.pdbx_description
1 polymer ?
#
loop_
_entity_poly.entity_id
_entity_poly.type
_entity_poly.pdbx_seq_one_letter_code
_entity_poly.pdbx_strand_id
1 'polypeptide(L)'
;MDERYEPAAVERSAQQYWNEARSFAATEDPSRGKFYCLSMFPYPSGRLHMGHVRNYTIGDVLSRFARMQGRNVLQPMGWDAFGLPAENAAMANGVAPAKWTRDNIAYMKKQLQALGFALDWEREVATCDPSYYRWNQWLFLRMREKGIAYKKTGVVNWDPIDQTVLANEQVIDGRGWRTGALVEKREIPMYYLNITAYADELLGDLGTLDGWPERVKIMQANWIGRSEGAEVAFPLADDAVAALRAAGQEGKTLKVFTTRADTLFGVTFMAVAAEHPLALAAGARDPALQAFIDECRRGSTMEADVATMEKKGRRTGLHVLHPFTGKPVEIWVANYVLMGYGEGAVMGVPAHDERDFEFASKNGIDIVTVVRPHDAEWQKVAAPWQASYGEYGVTVDSGEFSGLTSLAAVTAIATALEKKGLGRKRVQFRLRDWGISRQRYWGCPIPLIHCEHCGEVPVPDAQLPVVLPEDLVPDGSGNPLGKTPSFFKVDCPSCGKPARRETDTMDTFVDSSWYFLRYASADNTKEMVDDRVKYWLPVDQYIGGIEHAILHLLYSRFWTKVMRDLGLVTVGEPFANLLTQGMVLNHIYSHQPAEGRRAYFNPLDIDEEEHDGVKRWFATRPDGSRLEVNYDGLGTMSKSKNNGVDPQSLVEKYGADTARLFMMFAAPPEQTLEWSDEGVQGAFRFIRRLWTAVYQHVSAGSTSTLDTSTLNTAQKDLRRAAHQALVKVTDDIGRRRTFNTAVAAVMELLNAISRFEDRSAQGRAVVQEALEIAVIGLSPIVPHVCHELWKALGHDKAIIDISWPKADPQALSQDALTLVVQVNGKLRSQITVAVDADEATVRAAALADETVKRFIGDATPKKIVVVPRKLVNVVV
;
A
#
# COMPACT_ATOMS: atom_id res chain seq x y z
N MET A 1 16.06 36.95 -18.86
CA MET A 1 16.16 35.47 -18.88
C MET A 1 17.47 35.10 -19.56
N ASP A 2 18.25 34.20 -18.98
CA ASP A 2 19.52 33.72 -19.55
C ASP A 2 19.25 32.74 -20.69
N GLU A 3 20.19 32.70 -21.68
CA GLU A 3 20.10 31.80 -22.82
C GLU A 3 20.24 30.33 -22.37
N ARG A 4 21.15 30.09 -21.44
CA ARG A 4 21.43 28.74 -20.92
C ARG A 4 20.56 28.44 -19.71
N TYR A 5 19.92 27.27 -19.70
CA TYR A 5 19.21 26.76 -18.54
C TYR A 5 20.20 26.28 -17.47
N GLU A 6 20.17 26.92 -16.30
CA GLU A 6 20.98 26.57 -15.12
C GLU A 6 20.04 26.15 -13.97
N PRO A 7 19.83 24.82 -13.78
CA PRO A 7 18.82 24.30 -12.84
C PRO A 7 18.94 24.89 -11.44
N ALA A 8 20.14 24.89 -10.86
CA ALA A 8 20.36 25.34 -9.47
C ALA A 8 20.02 26.83 -9.26
N ALA A 9 20.16 27.68 -10.25
CA ALA A 9 19.80 29.09 -10.15
C ALA A 9 18.27 29.26 -10.21
N VAL A 10 17.62 28.57 -11.15
CA VAL A 10 16.16 28.54 -11.35
C VAL A 10 15.46 28.01 -10.10
N GLU A 11 15.95 26.91 -9.54
CA GLU A 11 15.40 26.28 -8.34
C GLU A 11 15.47 27.18 -7.11
N ARG A 12 16.63 27.82 -6.89
CA ARG A 12 16.79 28.77 -5.78
C ARG A 12 15.84 29.96 -5.89
N SER A 13 15.68 30.53 -7.09
CA SER A 13 14.80 31.67 -7.31
C SER A 13 13.34 31.32 -7.01
N ALA A 14 12.85 30.21 -7.55
CA ALA A 14 11.47 29.76 -7.32
C ALA A 14 11.21 29.40 -5.85
N GLN A 15 12.11 28.65 -5.22
CA GLN A 15 11.98 28.25 -3.80
C GLN A 15 12.04 29.46 -2.85
N GLN A 16 12.89 30.43 -3.14
CA GLN A 16 12.96 31.68 -2.37
C GLN A 16 11.60 32.39 -2.41
N TYR A 17 11.02 32.59 -3.58
CA TYR A 17 9.70 33.20 -3.72
C TYR A 17 8.63 32.45 -2.91
N TRP A 18 8.56 31.10 -3.04
CA TRP A 18 7.57 30.31 -2.33
C TRP A 18 7.69 30.38 -0.81
N ASN A 19 8.93 30.43 -0.29
CA ASN A 19 9.19 30.56 1.14
C ASN A 19 8.82 31.96 1.67
N GLU A 20 9.21 33.04 0.96
CA GLU A 20 8.91 34.41 1.36
C GLU A 20 7.40 34.69 1.32
N ALA A 21 6.72 34.20 0.28
CA ALA A 21 5.27 34.34 0.13
C ALA A 21 4.47 33.35 0.98
N ARG A 22 5.11 32.38 1.70
CA ARG A 22 4.46 31.27 2.42
C ARG A 22 3.39 30.57 1.56
N SER A 23 3.73 30.33 0.28
CA SER A 23 2.79 29.90 -0.77
C SER A 23 2.03 28.60 -0.45
N PHE A 24 2.53 27.78 0.46
CA PHE A 24 1.98 26.46 0.76
C PHE A 24 1.37 26.32 2.15
N ALA A 25 1.45 27.38 2.98
CA ALA A 25 0.79 27.38 4.28
C ALA A 25 -0.74 27.34 4.11
N ALA A 26 -1.40 26.40 4.78
CA ALA A 26 -2.82 26.18 4.68
C ALA A 26 -3.54 26.69 5.92
N THR A 27 -4.65 27.40 5.70
CA THR A 27 -5.57 27.84 6.76
C THR A 27 -6.97 27.38 6.42
N GLU A 28 -7.82 27.20 7.43
CA GLU A 28 -9.20 26.78 7.25
C GLU A 28 -10.00 27.95 6.64
N ASP A 29 -10.51 27.74 5.41
CA ASP A 29 -11.34 28.70 4.69
C ASP A 29 -12.64 28.03 4.19
N PRO A 30 -13.74 28.15 4.91
CA PRO A 30 -15.01 27.52 4.52
C PRO A 30 -15.61 28.05 3.21
N SER A 31 -15.13 29.19 2.69
CA SER A 31 -15.59 29.74 1.40
C SER A 31 -15.00 29.00 0.20
N ARG A 32 -13.96 28.21 0.42
CA ARG A 32 -13.25 27.46 -0.63
C ARG A 32 -13.40 25.95 -0.43
N GLY A 33 -13.61 25.21 -1.50
CA GLY A 33 -13.58 23.76 -1.43
C GLY A 33 -12.19 23.26 -1.01
N LYS A 34 -12.12 22.48 0.08
CA LYS A 34 -10.86 21.94 0.56
C LYS A 34 -10.30 20.85 -0.38
N PHE A 35 -9.00 20.66 -0.33
CA PHE A 35 -8.33 19.49 -0.92
C PHE A 35 -7.16 19.07 -0.03
N TYR A 36 -7.36 18.04 0.76
CA TYR A 36 -6.34 17.45 1.61
C TYR A 36 -5.66 16.33 0.86
N CYS A 37 -4.44 16.56 0.38
CA CYS A 37 -3.62 15.58 -0.30
C CYS A 37 -2.50 15.11 0.62
N LEU A 38 -2.41 13.82 0.86
CA LEU A 38 -1.45 13.25 1.79
C LEU A 38 -0.73 12.07 1.18
N SER A 39 0.57 12.17 1.07
CA SER A 39 1.46 11.03 0.82
C SER A 39 1.91 10.43 2.16
N MET A 40 2.03 9.10 2.22
CA MET A 40 2.52 8.42 3.43
C MET A 40 3.87 9.00 3.84
N PHE A 41 3.98 9.38 5.11
CA PHE A 41 5.20 9.98 5.64
C PHE A 41 6.34 8.95 5.76
N PRO A 42 7.62 9.37 5.64
CA PRO A 42 8.73 8.44 5.59
C PRO A 42 9.25 8.08 6.98
N TYR A 43 9.90 6.91 7.06
CA TYR A 43 10.79 6.56 8.17
C TYR A 43 12.13 7.28 8.01
N PRO A 44 12.61 8.05 9.01
CA PRO A 44 13.89 8.74 8.95
C PRO A 44 15.06 7.78 9.28
N SER A 45 15.19 6.70 8.50
CA SER A 45 16.22 5.67 8.67
C SER A 45 17.43 5.84 7.76
N GLY A 46 17.65 7.06 7.22
CA GLY A 46 18.76 7.41 6.34
C GLY A 46 18.34 8.40 5.25
N ARG A 47 18.88 8.25 4.04
CA ARG A 47 18.58 9.14 2.90
C ARG A 47 17.26 8.77 2.22
N LEU A 48 16.64 9.73 1.51
CA LEU A 48 15.57 9.44 0.56
C LEU A 48 16.06 8.46 -0.53
N HIS A 49 15.14 7.75 -1.12
CA HIS A 49 15.35 6.95 -2.35
C HIS A 49 14.34 7.37 -3.42
N MET A 50 14.54 6.93 -4.66
CA MET A 50 13.70 7.35 -5.80
C MET A 50 12.23 6.95 -5.66
N GLY A 51 11.89 5.92 -4.88
CA GLY A 51 10.51 5.61 -4.51
C GLY A 51 9.82 6.72 -3.71
N HIS A 52 10.54 7.37 -2.79
CA HIS A 52 10.05 8.56 -2.08
C HIS A 52 9.85 9.73 -3.05
N VAL A 53 10.81 9.98 -3.95
CA VAL A 53 10.70 11.05 -4.95
C VAL A 53 9.45 10.83 -5.80
N ARG A 54 9.18 9.60 -6.23
CA ARG A 54 7.98 9.26 -6.99
C ARG A 54 6.70 9.53 -6.20
N ASN A 55 6.61 8.99 -4.98
CA ASN A 55 5.44 9.13 -4.12
C ASN A 55 5.06 10.59 -3.90
N TYR A 56 6.05 11.39 -3.48
CA TYR A 56 5.81 12.79 -3.14
C TYR A 56 5.58 13.66 -4.38
N THR A 57 6.21 13.34 -5.52
CA THR A 57 5.92 14.05 -6.77
C THR A 57 4.49 13.83 -7.24
N ILE A 58 3.94 12.61 -7.11
CA ILE A 58 2.53 12.33 -7.44
C ILE A 58 1.60 13.24 -6.62
N GLY A 59 1.79 13.28 -5.30
CA GLY A 59 1.01 14.12 -4.40
C GLY A 59 1.16 15.61 -4.71
N ASP A 60 2.36 16.04 -4.99
CA ASP A 60 2.67 17.43 -5.30
C ASP A 60 2.02 17.91 -6.61
N VAL A 61 2.04 17.08 -7.66
CA VAL A 61 1.35 17.38 -8.93
C VAL A 61 -0.14 17.58 -8.71
N LEU A 62 -0.79 16.69 -7.96
CA LEU A 62 -2.22 16.79 -7.66
C LEU A 62 -2.54 18.02 -6.81
N SER A 63 -1.71 18.31 -5.83
CA SER A 63 -1.87 19.47 -4.94
C SER A 63 -1.71 20.79 -5.68
N ARG A 64 -0.69 20.93 -6.53
CA ARG A 64 -0.48 22.14 -7.35
C ARG A 64 -1.63 22.35 -8.34
N PHE A 65 -2.06 21.29 -9.00
CA PHE A 65 -3.21 21.35 -9.90
C PHE A 65 -4.49 21.76 -9.17
N ALA A 66 -4.80 21.16 -8.02
CA ALA A 66 -5.97 21.51 -7.22
C ALA A 66 -5.93 22.97 -6.75
N ARG A 67 -4.75 23.50 -6.37
CA ARG A 67 -4.56 24.90 -6.01
C ARG A 67 -4.91 25.83 -7.18
N MET A 68 -4.42 25.53 -8.36
CA MET A 68 -4.74 26.30 -9.58
C MET A 68 -6.22 26.18 -9.97
N GLN A 69 -6.93 25.13 -9.53
CA GLN A 69 -8.39 25.02 -9.64
C GLN A 69 -9.16 25.83 -8.57
N GLY A 70 -8.46 26.62 -7.72
CA GLY A 70 -9.06 27.44 -6.68
C GLY A 70 -9.38 26.71 -5.39
N ARG A 71 -8.94 25.44 -5.22
CA ARG A 71 -9.12 24.70 -3.97
C ARG A 71 -8.22 25.25 -2.86
N ASN A 72 -8.69 25.09 -1.63
CA ASN A 72 -7.87 25.28 -0.44
C ASN A 72 -7.11 23.99 -0.16
N VAL A 73 -5.79 24.01 -0.36
CA VAL A 73 -4.97 22.78 -0.37
C VAL A 73 -4.17 22.63 0.91
N LEU A 74 -4.33 21.48 1.57
CA LEU A 74 -3.46 21.02 2.65
C LEU A 74 -2.59 19.87 2.15
N GLN A 75 -1.26 20.05 2.15
CA GLN A 75 -0.27 19.01 1.85
C GLN A 75 0.82 19.04 2.92
N PRO A 76 0.65 18.38 4.06
CA PRO A 76 1.61 18.37 5.14
C PRO A 76 2.71 17.35 4.95
N MET A 77 3.76 17.43 5.76
CA MET A 77 4.84 16.46 5.85
C MET A 77 5.25 16.25 7.30
N GLY A 78 5.73 15.05 7.61
CA GLY A 78 6.25 14.67 8.92
C GLY A 78 7.04 13.37 8.86
N TRP A 79 7.25 12.77 10.03
CA TRP A 79 8.19 11.67 10.18
C TRP A 79 7.60 10.56 11.03
N ASP A 80 7.57 9.35 10.48
CA ASP A 80 7.32 8.13 11.26
C ASP A 80 8.65 7.72 11.91
N ALA A 81 8.87 8.24 13.12
CA ALA A 81 10.21 8.39 13.66
C ALA A 81 10.60 7.36 14.72
N PHE A 82 9.68 6.48 15.11
CA PHE A 82 9.95 5.34 16.00
C PHE A 82 10.25 4.07 15.21
N GLY A 83 10.75 3.04 15.89
CA GLY A 83 10.84 1.68 15.39
C GLY A 83 12.24 1.11 15.24
N LEU A 84 12.24 -0.17 14.92
CA LEU A 84 13.41 -1.02 14.77
C LEU A 84 14.48 -0.52 13.79
N PRO A 85 14.13 0.06 12.63
CA PRO A 85 15.18 0.49 11.69
C PRO A 85 16.11 1.53 12.28
N ALA A 86 15.56 2.49 13.04
CA ALA A 86 16.37 3.51 13.73
C ALA A 86 17.15 2.92 14.90
N GLU A 87 16.54 2.05 15.71
CA GLU A 87 17.19 1.37 16.83
C GLU A 87 18.36 0.48 16.37
N ASN A 88 18.17 -0.31 15.32
CA ASN A 88 19.20 -1.18 14.76
C ASN A 88 20.35 -0.39 14.13
N ALA A 89 20.05 0.69 13.40
CA ALA A 89 21.08 1.55 12.81
C ALA A 89 21.87 2.29 13.89
N ALA A 90 21.21 2.81 14.91
CA ALA A 90 21.82 3.47 16.04
C ALA A 90 22.77 2.52 16.81
N MET A 91 22.31 1.31 17.09
CA MET A 91 23.11 0.25 17.73
C MET A 91 24.33 -0.11 16.88
N ALA A 92 24.19 -0.28 15.57
CA ALA A 92 25.30 -0.59 14.65
C ALA A 92 26.35 0.54 14.60
N ASN A 93 25.95 1.78 14.83
CA ASN A 93 26.81 2.95 14.83
C ASN A 93 27.25 3.40 16.24
N GLY A 94 26.83 2.72 17.32
CA GLY A 94 27.16 3.06 18.69
C GLY A 94 26.60 4.42 19.17
N VAL A 95 25.44 4.84 18.65
CA VAL A 95 24.79 6.12 18.97
C VAL A 95 23.40 5.90 19.56
N ALA A 96 22.83 6.92 20.21
CA ALA A 96 21.44 6.85 20.68
C ALA A 96 20.46 6.96 19.49
N PRO A 97 19.37 6.16 19.46
CA PRO A 97 18.36 6.22 18.41
C PRO A 97 17.75 7.61 18.21
N ALA A 98 17.52 8.37 19.28
CA ALA A 98 17.03 9.75 19.21
C ALA A 98 17.92 10.64 18.36
N LYS A 99 19.24 10.62 18.61
CA LYS A 99 20.19 11.40 17.83
C LYS A 99 20.22 10.97 16.38
N TRP A 100 20.30 9.67 16.11
CA TRP A 100 20.27 9.10 14.76
C TRP A 100 19.03 9.54 13.98
N THR A 101 17.87 9.43 14.61
CA THR A 101 16.60 9.81 14.01
C THR A 101 16.52 11.29 13.68
N ARG A 102 16.91 12.18 14.62
CA ARG A 102 16.88 13.64 14.41
C ARG A 102 17.86 14.09 13.32
N ASP A 103 19.04 13.50 13.26
CA ASP A 103 20.03 13.79 12.21
C ASP A 103 19.49 13.40 10.82
N ASN A 104 18.81 12.25 10.72
CA ASN A 104 18.18 11.81 9.48
C ASN A 104 16.97 12.68 9.09
N ILE A 105 16.13 13.08 10.04
CA ILE A 105 15.02 14.03 9.79
C ILE A 105 15.56 15.30 9.18
N ALA A 106 16.58 15.89 9.79
CA ALA A 106 17.20 17.13 9.31
C ALA A 106 17.76 16.99 7.89
N TYR A 107 18.39 15.85 7.59
CA TYR A 107 18.95 15.58 6.27
C TYR A 107 17.86 15.35 5.22
N MET A 108 16.88 14.47 5.49
CA MET A 108 15.78 14.18 4.56
C MET A 108 14.91 15.40 4.31
N LYS A 109 14.70 16.26 5.31
CA LYS A 109 13.98 17.53 5.16
C LYS A 109 14.65 18.41 4.11
N LYS A 110 15.98 18.55 4.16
CA LYS A 110 16.76 19.30 3.15
C LYS A 110 16.58 18.72 1.75
N GLN A 111 16.59 17.37 1.64
CA GLN A 111 16.38 16.72 0.35
C GLN A 111 14.96 16.99 -0.20
N LEU A 112 13.91 16.93 0.65
CA LEU A 112 12.52 17.22 0.24
C LEU A 112 12.36 18.69 -0.17
N GLN A 113 12.99 19.62 0.56
CA GLN A 113 13.00 21.03 0.23
C GLN A 113 13.72 21.31 -1.10
N ALA A 114 14.86 20.65 -1.35
CA ALA A 114 15.58 20.76 -2.62
C ALA A 114 14.78 20.25 -3.82
N LEU A 115 13.90 19.26 -3.62
CA LEU A 115 12.96 18.78 -4.64
C LEU A 115 11.79 19.75 -4.91
N GLY A 116 11.64 20.79 -4.10
CA GLY A 116 10.66 21.87 -4.31
C GLY A 116 9.23 21.45 -4.14
N PHE A 117 8.92 20.48 -3.27
CA PHE A 117 7.55 20.07 -2.99
C PHE A 117 6.75 21.17 -2.28
N ALA A 118 5.48 21.31 -2.65
CA ALA A 118 4.53 22.28 -2.11
C ALA A 118 4.00 21.86 -0.71
N LEU A 119 4.91 21.59 0.22
CA LEU A 119 4.61 21.06 1.54
C LEU A 119 4.38 22.19 2.55
N ASP A 120 3.35 22.02 3.39
CA ASP A 120 3.09 22.88 4.54
C ASP A 120 3.94 22.45 5.73
N TRP A 121 5.15 23.03 5.82
CA TRP A 121 6.10 22.73 6.90
C TRP A 121 5.68 23.31 8.28
N GLU A 122 4.67 24.17 8.34
CA GLU A 122 4.17 24.68 9.62
C GLU A 122 3.35 23.62 10.38
N ARG A 123 2.94 22.59 9.68
CA ARG A 123 2.21 21.43 10.23
C ARG A 123 3.08 20.17 10.38
N GLU A 124 4.40 20.34 10.34
CA GLU A 124 5.36 19.25 10.52
C GLU A 124 5.18 18.57 11.89
N VAL A 125 5.18 17.23 11.89
CA VAL A 125 5.16 16.41 13.11
C VAL A 125 6.20 15.30 13.02
N ALA A 126 6.75 14.90 14.17
CA ALA A 126 7.57 13.69 14.30
C ALA A 126 6.95 12.80 15.39
N THR A 127 6.72 11.53 15.06
CA THR A 127 6.03 10.62 16.00
C THR A 127 6.83 10.36 17.28
N CYS A 128 8.16 10.55 17.23
CA CYS A 128 9.04 10.42 18.40
C CYS A 128 9.04 11.65 19.33
N ASP A 129 8.35 12.73 18.98
CA ASP A 129 8.29 13.89 19.84
C ASP A 129 7.28 13.69 20.97
N PRO A 130 7.62 14.05 22.24
CA PRO A 130 6.68 13.95 23.36
C PRO A 130 5.36 14.66 23.15
N SER A 131 5.34 15.76 22.38
CA SER A 131 4.15 16.50 21.98
C SER A 131 3.20 15.69 21.07
N TYR A 132 3.75 14.70 20.33
CA TYR A 132 2.96 13.79 19.50
C TYR A 132 2.53 12.56 20.30
N TYR A 133 3.49 11.77 20.82
CA TYR A 133 3.17 10.46 21.39
C TYR A 133 2.45 10.52 22.76
N ARG A 134 2.39 11.69 23.44
CA ARG A 134 1.50 11.88 24.58
C ARG A 134 0.04 11.54 24.25
N TRP A 135 -0.35 11.76 22.99
CA TRP A 135 -1.71 11.52 22.53
C TRP A 135 -1.98 10.04 22.23
N ASN A 136 -0.95 9.31 21.81
CA ASN A 136 -1.03 7.84 21.77
C ASN A 136 -1.29 7.28 23.16
N GLN A 137 -0.55 7.78 24.16
CA GLN A 137 -0.68 7.38 25.54
C GLN A 137 -2.06 7.74 26.10
N TRP A 138 -2.51 8.95 25.86
CA TRP A 138 -3.82 9.42 26.30
C TRP A 138 -4.96 8.60 25.67
N LEU A 139 -4.92 8.36 24.38
CA LEU A 139 -5.95 7.60 23.69
C LEU A 139 -5.96 6.14 24.10
N PHE A 140 -4.78 5.53 24.32
CA PHE A 140 -4.67 4.19 24.87
C PHE A 140 -5.40 4.06 26.22
N LEU A 141 -5.25 5.05 27.10
CA LEU A 141 -5.97 5.05 28.38
C LEU A 141 -7.48 5.16 28.19
N ARG A 142 -7.97 6.00 27.25
CA ARG A 142 -9.42 6.07 26.92
C ARG A 142 -9.92 4.75 26.33
N MET A 143 -9.16 4.12 25.44
CA MET A 143 -9.48 2.79 24.89
C MET A 143 -9.55 1.74 26.02
N ARG A 144 -8.64 1.80 27.00
CA ARG A 144 -8.63 0.90 28.15
C ARG A 144 -9.89 1.07 29.01
N GLU A 145 -10.31 2.28 29.28
CA GLU A 145 -11.55 2.61 30.01
C GLU A 145 -12.80 2.03 29.30
N LYS A 146 -12.78 1.94 28.01
CA LYS A 146 -13.88 1.39 27.18
C LYS A 146 -13.74 -0.12 26.92
N GLY A 147 -12.69 -0.78 27.43
CA GLY A 147 -12.43 -2.20 27.16
C GLY A 147 -11.95 -2.51 25.74
N ILE A 148 -11.61 -1.48 24.95
CA ILE A 148 -11.02 -1.63 23.61
C ILE A 148 -9.55 -2.04 23.74
N ALA A 149 -8.80 -1.45 24.68
CA ALA A 149 -7.46 -1.87 25.05
C ALA A 149 -7.52 -2.76 26.28
N TYR A 150 -6.89 -3.94 26.21
CA TYR A 150 -6.91 -4.93 27.29
C TYR A 150 -5.61 -5.74 27.34
N LYS A 151 -5.37 -6.40 28.47
CA LYS A 151 -4.20 -7.27 28.67
C LYS A 151 -4.58 -8.73 28.54
N LYS A 152 -3.78 -9.50 27.81
CA LYS A 152 -3.95 -10.94 27.64
C LYS A 152 -2.58 -11.59 27.47
N THR A 153 -2.42 -12.81 27.98
CA THR A 153 -1.27 -13.65 27.67
C THR A 153 -1.43 -14.21 26.28
N GLY A 154 -0.43 -14.00 25.43
CA GLY A 154 -0.38 -14.48 24.05
C GLY A 154 0.90 -15.27 23.76
N VAL A 155 0.81 -16.23 22.84
CA VAL A 155 1.98 -16.97 22.32
C VAL A 155 2.70 -16.13 21.29
N VAL A 156 3.99 -15.89 21.49
CA VAL A 156 4.84 -15.07 20.63
C VAL A 156 6.11 -15.81 20.21
N ASN A 157 6.74 -15.33 19.14
CA ASN A 157 8.07 -15.76 18.75
C ASN A 157 9.10 -15.02 19.62
N TRP A 158 9.86 -15.75 20.40
CA TRP A 158 10.87 -15.19 21.30
C TRP A 158 12.26 -15.53 20.80
N ASP A 159 13.11 -14.52 20.64
CA ASP A 159 14.54 -14.73 20.41
C ASP A 159 15.26 -14.80 21.78
N PRO A 160 15.86 -15.95 22.16
CA PRO A 160 16.48 -16.10 23.46
C PRO A 160 17.81 -15.32 23.61
N ILE A 161 18.47 -14.97 22.50
CA ILE A 161 19.71 -14.19 22.50
C ILE A 161 19.38 -12.70 22.64
N ASP A 162 18.51 -12.20 21.77
CA ASP A 162 18.08 -10.79 21.78
C ASP A 162 17.11 -10.48 22.95
N GLN A 163 16.57 -11.50 23.60
CA GLN A 163 15.56 -11.40 24.66
C GLN A 163 14.38 -10.49 24.27
N THR A 164 13.81 -10.76 23.11
CA THR A 164 12.73 -9.95 22.54
C THR A 164 11.74 -10.78 21.74
N VAL A 165 10.53 -10.25 21.63
CA VAL A 165 9.51 -10.78 20.71
C VAL A 165 9.87 -10.39 19.27
N LEU A 166 9.80 -11.37 18.38
CA LEU A 166 9.92 -11.19 16.95
C LEU A 166 8.55 -11.25 16.29
N ALA A 167 8.32 -10.33 15.34
CA ALA A 167 7.21 -10.46 14.41
C ALA A 167 7.41 -11.71 13.54
N ASN A 168 6.33 -12.23 12.94
CA ASN A 168 6.43 -13.46 12.13
C ASN A 168 7.41 -13.28 10.95
N GLU A 169 7.44 -12.10 10.35
CA GLU A 169 8.33 -11.73 9.24
C GLU A 169 9.81 -11.68 9.62
N GLN A 170 10.11 -11.67 10.90
CA GLN A 170 11.47 -11.67 11.46
C GLN A 170 11.96 -13.09 11.82
N VAL A 171 11.18 -14.10 11.51
CA VAL A 171 11.55 -15.51 11.70
C VAL A 171 11.77 -16.16 10.34
N ILE A 172 13.01 -16.59 10.07
CA ILE A 172 13.40 -17.26 8.82
C ILE A 172 13.82 -18.68 9.17
N ASP A 173 13.17 -19.67 8.59
CA ASP A 173 13.43 -21.08 8.84
C ASP A 173 13.47 -21.45 10.35
N GLY A 174 12.55 -20.85 11.12
CA GLY A 174 12.47 -21.07 12.57
C GLY A 174 13.57 -20.38 13.40
N ARG A 175 14.33 -19.47 12.78
CA ARG A 175 15.43 -18.73 13.39
C ARG A 175 15.19 -17.23 13.36
N GLY A 176 15.66 -16.54 14.38
CA GLY A 176 15.69 -15.07 14.38
C GLY A 176 16.57 -14.53 13.24
N TRP A 177 16.03 -13.64 12.45
CA TRP A 177 16.70 -13.08 11.27
C TRP A 177 18.03 -12.38 11.56
N ARG A 178 18.20 -11.86 12.79
CA ARG A 178 19.40 -11.13 13.24
C ARG A 178 20.41 -12.04 13.94
N THR A 179 19.93 -12.80 14.91
CA THR A 179 20.80 -13.60 15.79
C THR A 179 21.13 -14.98 15.21
N GLY A 180 20.26 -15.50 14.30
CA GLY A 180 20.31 -16.89 13.86
C GLY A 180 19.91 -17.91 14.93
N ALA A 181 19.52 -17.47 16.14
CA ALA A 181 19.05 -18.33 17.21
C ALA A 181 17.74 -19.03 16.84
N LEU A 182 17.55 -20.27 17.29
CA LEU A 182 16.24 -20.91 17.21
C LEU A 182 15.23 -20.11 18.04
N VAL A 183 14.10 -19.79 17.41
CA VAL A 183 13.02 -19.04 18.09
C VAL A 183 12.30 -19.96 19.05
N GLU A 184 11.99 -19.45 20.22
CA GLU A 184 11.14 -20.11 21.20
C GLU A 184 9.74 -19.54 21.14
N LYS A 185 8.73 -20.40 21.28
CA LYS A 185 7.36 -19.93 21.54
C LYS A 185 7.21 -19.69 23.03
N ARG A 186 6.90 -18.46 23.41
CA ARG A 186 6.67 -18.08 24.81
C ARG A 186 5.30 -17.47 24.99
N GLU A 187 4.68 -17.76 26.09
CA GLU A 187 3.49 -17.04 26.53
C GLU A 187 3.92 -15.81 27.31
N ILE A 188 3.57 -14.64 26.76
CA ILE A 188 3.90 -13.34 27.36
C ILE A 188 2.63 -12.53 27.55
N PRO A 189 2.40 -11.92 28.73
CA PRO A 189 1.31 -10.98 28.90
C PRO A 189 1.59 -9.73 28.09
N MET A 190 0.67 -9.38 27.19
CA MET A 190 0.76 -8.23 26.28
C MET A 190 -0.53 -7.44 26.28
N TYR A 191 -0.47 -6.18 25.83
CA TYR A 191 -1.64 -5.36 25.56
C TYR A 191 -2.12 -5.54 24.14
N TYR A 192 -3.43 -5.63 23.99
CA TYR A 192 -4.13 -5.82 22.72
C TYR A 192 -5.16 -4.72 22.52
N LEU A 193 -5.40 -4.37 21.26
CA LEU A 193 -6.53 -3.56 20.84
C LEU A 193 -7.57 -4.46 20.19
N ASN A 194 -8.84 -4.35 20.64
CA ASN A 194 -9.97 -5.17 20.19
C ASN A 194 -10.49 -4.72 18.82
N ILE A 195 -9.65 -4.85 17.79
CA ILE A 195 -10.03 -4.55 16.39
C ILE A 195 -11.12 -5.48 15.90
N THR A 196 -11.22 -6.71 16.45
CA THR A 196 -12.23 -7.69 16.05
C THR A 196 -13.65 -7.23 16.40
N ALA A 197 -13.82 -6.38 17.39
CA ALA A 197 -15.12 -5.77 17.70
C ALA A 197 -15.64 -4.85 16.58
N TYR A 198 -14.75 -4.37 15.73
CA TYR A 198 -15.05 -3.52 14.56
C TYR A 198 -15.04 -4.29 13.23
N ALA A 199 -14.82 -5.59 13.26
CA ALA A 199 -14.62 -6.39 12.04
C ALA A 199 -15.79 -6.32 11.05
N ASP A 200 -17.04 -6.40 11.52
CA ASP A 200 -18.23 -6.28 10.66
C ASP A 200 -18.34 -4.89 10.03
N GLU A 201 -18.09 -3.83 10.78
CA GLU A 201 -18.13 -2.45 10.29
C GLU A 201 -16.98 -2.19 9.30
N LEU A 202 -15.75 -2.61 9.64
CA LEU A 202 -14.60 -2.50 8.75
C LEU A 202 -14.83 -3.22 7.41
N LEU A 203 -15.49 -4.38 7.44
CA LEU A 203 -15.83 -5.13 6.24
C LEU A 203 -16.96 -4.46 5.46
N GLY A 204 -18.04 -4.08 6.13
CA GLY A 204 -19.22 -3.46 5.51
C GLY A 204 -18.90 -2.15 4.82
N ASP A 205 -18.09 -1.31 5.47
CA ASP A 205 -17.74 0.01 4.95
C ASP A 205 -16.78 -0.04 3.73
N LEU A 206 -16.16 -1.19 3.42
CA LEU A 206 -15.42 -1.35 2.16
C LEU A 206 -16.29 -1.06 0.94
N GLY A 207 -17.60 -1.32 1.04
CA GLY A 207 -18.58 -1.02 -0.01
C GLY A 207 -18.81 0.48 -0.23
N THR A 208 -18.42 1.34 0.70
CA THR A 208 -18.56 2.80 0.60
C THR A 208 -17.29 3.51 0.13
N LEU A 209 -16.20 2.75 -0.03
CA LEU A 209 -14.89 3.28 -0.44
C LEU A 209 -14.74 3.27 -1.97
N ASP A 210 -15.58 4.03 -2.67
CA ASP A 210 -15.60 4.09 -4.14
C ASP A 210 -14.29 4.59 -4.75
N GLY A 211 -13.57 5.46 -4.04
CA GLY A 211 -12.28 6.02 -4.46
C GLY A 211 -11.06 5.13 -4.17
N TRP A 212 -11.29 3.89 -3.70
CA TRP A 212 -10.21 2.96 -3.38
C TRP A 212 -10.02 1.91 -4.49
N PRO A 213 -8.76 1.50 -4.80
CA PRO A 213 -8.50 0.40 -5.71
C PRO A 213 -9.18 -0.89 -5.25
N GLU A 214 -9.88 -1.56 -6.17
CA GLU A 214 -10.60 -2.81 -5.86
C GLU A 214 -9.69 -3.88 -5.26
N ARG A 215 -8.45 -3.96 -5.74
CA ARG A 215 -7.44 -4.87 -5.20
C ARG A 215 -7.19 -4.67 -3.70
N VAL A 216 -7.14 -3.44 -3.22
CA VAL A 216 -6.95 -3.14 -1.78
C VAL A 216 -8.17 -3.58 -0.97
N LYS A 217 -9.38 -3.31 -1.48
CA LYS A 217 -10.64 -3.73 -0.82
C LYS A 217 -10.71 -5.26 -0.70
N ILE A 218 -10.37 -5.98 -1.75
CA ILE A 218 -10.31 -7.46 -1.75
C ILE A 218 -9.26 -7.96 -0.73
N MET A 219 -8.06 -7.34 -0.68
CA MET A 219 -7.04 -7.72 0.30
C MET A 219 -7.53 -7.53 1.73
N GLN A 220 -8.20 -6.43 2.05
CA GLN A 220 -8.76 -6.18 3.37
C GLN A 220 -9.92 -7.13 3.69
N ALA A 221 -10.84 -7.35 2.76
CA ALA A 221 -11.95 -8.29 2.94
C ALA A 221 -11.44 -9.71 3.24
N ASN A 222 -10.46 -10.17 2.49
CA ASN A 222 -9.82 -11.47 2.70
C ASN A 222 -9.07 -11.56 4.05
N TRP A 223 -8.42 -10.46 4.46
CA TRP A 223 -7.71 -10.40 5.74
C TRP A 223 -8.67 -10.40 6.93
N ILE A 224 -9.76 -9.64 6.86
CA ILE A 224 -10.83 -9.66 7.86
C ILE A 224 -11.47 -11.05 7.88
N GLY A 225 -11.73 -11.64 6.73
CA GLY A 225 -12.07 -13.05 6.56
C GLY A 225 -13.32 -13.47 7.36
N ARG A 226 -14.46 -12.80 7.11
CA ARG A 226 -15.74 -13.14 7.73
C ARG A 226 -16.24 -14.48 7.22
N SER A 227 -16.45 -15.42 8.13
CA SER A 227 -16.98 -16.74 7.85
C SER A 227 -18.24 -17.00 8.66
N GLU A 228 -19.31 -17.41 8.01
CA GLU A 228 -20.53 -17.88 8.66
C GLU A 228 -20.50 -19.40 8.72
N GLY A 229 -20.74 -19.97 9.89
CA GLY A 229 -20.69 -21.41 10.08
C GLY A 229 -21.37 -21.83 11.38
N ALA A 230 -21.00 -23.03 11.84
CA ALA A 230 -21.46 -23.59 13.08
C ALA A 230 -20.29 -23.86 14.03
N GLU A 231 -20.43 -23.52 15.30
CA GLU A 231 -19.68 -24.09 16.40
C GLU A 231 -20.28 -25.45 16.72
N VAL A 232 -19.47 -26.48 16.71
CA VAL A 232 -19.86 -27.86 17.02
C VAL A 232 -19.08 -28.33 18.24
N ALA A 233 -19.77 -28.73 19.30
CA ALA A 233 -19.19 -29.30 20.50
C ALA A 233 -19.30 -30.83 20.48
N PHE A 234 -18.16 -31.48 20.35
CA PHE A 234 -18.05 -32.95 20.46
C PHE A 234 -17.86 -33.31 21.92
N PRO A 235 -18.78 -34.08 22.55
CA PRO A 235 -18.55 -34.59 23.89
C PRO A 235 -17.25 -35.41 23.99
N LEU A 236 -16.45 -35.22 25.01
CA LEU A 236 -15.25 -36.02 25.27
C LEU A 236 -15.67 -37.43 25.70
N ALA A 237 -15.01 -38.46 25.18
CA ALA A 237 -15.15 -39.81 25.69
C ALA A 237 -14.42 -39.96 27.06
N ASP A 238 -14.71 -41.03 27.80
CA ASP A 238 -14.17 -41.23 29.15
C ASP A 238 -12.64 -41.23 29.22
N ASP A 239 -11.97 -41.73 28.15
CA ASP A 239 -10.52 -41.73 28.02
C ASP A 239 -9.93 -40.31 27.96
N ALA A 240 -10.56 -39.42 27.22
CA ALA A 240 -10.15 -38.01 27.09
C ALA A 240 -10.42 -37.22 28.40
N VAL A 241 -11.57 -37.46 29.03
CA VAL A 241 -11.90 -36.87 30.33
C VAL A 241 -10.90 -37.31 31.42
N ALA A 242 -10.58 -38.61 31.45
CA ALA A 242 -9.60 -39.13 32.38
C ALA A 242 -8.18 -38.59 32.17
N ALA A 243 -7.80 -38.37 30.88
CA ALA A 243 -6.51 -37.80 30.53
C ALA A 243 -6.37 -36.34 30.99
N LEU A 244 -7.40 -35.50 30.72
CA LEU A 244 -7.41 -34.12 31.18
C LEU A 244 -7.38 -34.01 32.69
N ARG A 245 -8.18 -34.81 33.41
CA ARG A 245 -8.22 -34.83 34.86
C ARG A 245 -6.86 -35.23 35.44
N ALA A 246 -6.16 -36.23 34.88
CA ALA A 246 -4.82 -36.60 35.30
C ALA A 246 -3.77 -35.49 35.09
N ALA A 247 -4.00 -34.61 34.12
CA ALA A 247 -3.20 -33.41 33.85
C ALA A 247 -3.64 -32.18 34.68
N GLY A 248 -4.57 -32.36 35.64
CA GLY A 248 -5.07 -31.26 36.48
C GLY A 248 -6.01 -30.32 35.77
N GLN A 249 -6.62 -30.75 34.65
CA GLN A 249 -7.52 -29.92 33.83
C GLN A 249 -8.93 -30.55 33.79
N GLU A 250 -9.91 -29.68 33.54
CA GLU A 250 -11.31 -30.11 33.38
C GLU A 250 -11.79 -29.75 31.96
N GLY A 251 -12.58 -30.65 31.36
CA GLY A 251 -13.21 -30.46 30.08
C GLY A 251 -14.30 -31.49 29.81
N LYS A 252 -15.37 -31.11 29.14
CA LYS A 252 -16.49 -32.01 28.80
C LYS A 252 -16.67 -32.13 27.29
N THR A 253 -16.20 -31.17 26.52
CA THR A 253 -16.39 -31.10 25.07
C THR A 253 -15.15 -30.58 24.38
N LEU A 254 -14.92 -31.03 23.12
CA LEU A 254 -14.00 -30.45 22.17
C LEU A 254 -14.81 -29.64 21.18
N LYS A 255 -14.57 -28.35 21.08
CA LYS A 255 -15.29 -27.47 20.19
C LYS A 255 -14.51 -27.21 18.91
N VAL A 256 -15.20 -27.19 17.79
CA VAL A 256 -14.69 -26.83 16.50
C VAL A 256 -15.61 -25.83 15.81
N PHE A 257 -15.05 -25.01 14.95
CA PHE A 257 -15.79 -24.17 14.04
C PHE A 257 -15.70 -24.72 12.62
N THR A 258 -16.83 -24.81 11.93
CA THR A 258 -16.87 -25.23 10.54
C THR A 258 -17.88 -24.43 9.72
N THR A 259 -17.51 -24.07 8.50
CA THR A 259 -18.42 -23.50 7.48
C THR A 259 -19.19 -24.59 6.75
N ARG A 260 -18.75 -25.86 6.90
CA ARG A 260 -19.25 -27.03 6.21
C ARG A 260 -19.92 -28.03 7.22
N ALA A 261 -20.88 -27.53 8.00
CA ALA A 261 -21.65 -28.41 8.90
C ALA A 261 -22.42 -29.54 8.16
N ASP A 262 -22.68 -29.34 6.85
CA ASP A 262 -23.25 -30.38 5.96
C ASP A 262 -22.39 -31.65 5.87
N THR A 263 -21.07 -31.54 6.15
CA THR A 263 -20.15 -32.68 6.12
C THR A 263 -19.96 -33.38 7.48
N LEU A 264 -20.65 -32.94 8.52
CA LEU A 264 -20.44 -33.41 9.91
C LEU A 264 -20.51 -34.94 10.05
N PHE A 265 -21.42 -35.60 9.34
CA PHE A 265 -21.55 -37.05 9.38
C PHE A 265 -20.41 -37.81 8.68
N GLY A 266 -19.57 -37.12 7.93
CA GLY A 266 -18.35 -37.61 7.30
C GLY A 266 -17.08 -37.44 8.13
N VAL A 267 -17.22 -37.02 9.38
CA VAL A 267 -16.08 -36.86 10.30
C VAL A 267 -15.52 -38.23 10.65
N THR A 268 -14.22 -38.45 10.38
CA THR A 268 -13.54 -39.69 10.68
C THR A 268 -12.39 -39.55 11.66
N PHE A 269 -11.89 -38.35 11.85
CA PHE A 269 -10.93 -38.00 12.88
C PHE A 269 -11.10 -36.56 13.35
N MET A 270 -10.55 -36.25 14.53
CA MET A 270 -10.37 -34.90 15.02
C MET A 270 -8.88 -34.56 15.00
N ALA A 271 -8.52 -33.35 14.65
CA ALA A 271 -7.14 -32.90 14.75
C ALA A 271 -7.05 -31.70 15.71
N VAL A 272 -6.05 -31.74 16.60
CA VAL A 272 -5.79 -30.65 17.56
C VAL A 272 -4.39 -30.08 17.38
N ALA A 273 -4.20 -28.82 17.75
CA ALA A 273 -2.91 -28.15 17.78
C ALA A 273 -1.98 -28.80 18.82
N ALA A 274 -0.68 -28.68 18.62
CA ALA A 274 0.34 -29.19 19.54
C ALA A 274 0.24 -28.58 20.96
N GLU A 275 -0.26 -27.35 21.07
CA GLU A 275 -0.46 -26.64 22.33
C GLU A 275 -1.79 -26.95 23.02
N HIS A 276 -2.67 -27.70 22.34
CA HIS A 276 -4.00 -27.99 22.87
C HIS A 276 -3.91 -28.85 24.14
N PRO A 277 -4.75 -28.59 25.17
CA PRO A 277 -4.72 -29.35 26.44
C PRO A 277 -4.80 -30.85 26.27
N LEU A 278 -5.61 -31.37 25.34
CA LEU A 278 -5.68 -32.81 25.06
C LEU A 278 -4.40 -33.35 24.42
N ALA A 279 -3.70 -32.59 23.59
CA ALA A 279 -2.41 -32.95 23.03
C ALA A 279 -1.35 -33.10 24.14
N LEU A 280 -1.27 -32.12 25.05
CA LEU A 280 -0.32 -32.10 26.17
C LEU A 280 -0.62 -33.22 27.17
N ALA A 281 -1.90 -33.47 27.49
CA ALA A 281 -2.31 -34.56 28.37
C ALA A 281 -1.98 -35.94 27.78
N ALA A 282 -2.10 -36.15 26.48
CA ALA A 282 -1.70 -37.37 25.82
C ALA A 282 -0.18 -37.50 25.69
N GLY A 283 0.53 -36.42 25.34
CA GLY A 283 2.00 -36.39 25.25
C GLY A 283 2.69 -36.74 26.58
N ALA A 284 2.14 -36.35 27.72
CA ALA A 284 2.66 -36.72 29.04
C ALA A 284 2.70 -38.23 29.30
N ARG A 285 1.97 -39.04 28.50
CA ARG A 285 1.89 -40.50 28.62
C ARG A 285 2.62 -41.23 27.52
N ASP A 286 2.96 -40.56 26.43
CA ASP A 286 3.64 -41.10 25.25
C ASP A 286 4.85 -40.21 24.86
N PRO A 287 6.09 -40.68 25.14
CA PRO A 287 7.29 -39.92 24.81
C PRO A 287 7.47 -39.65 23.31
N ALA A 288 6.96 -40.55 22.43
CA ALA A 288 7.05 -40.34 20.99
C ALA A 288 6.07 -39.27 20.51
N LEU A 289 4.89 -39.19 21.11
CA LEU A 289 3.93 -38.13 20.86
C LEU A 289 4.45 -36.79 21.42
N GLN A 290 5.07 -36.81 22.62
CA GLN A 290 5.68 -35.61 23.18
C GLN A 290 6.79 -35.03 22.28
N ALA A 291 7.66 -35.91 21.72
CA ALA A 291 8.68 -35.45 20.78
C ALA A 291 8.09 -34.81 19.52
N PHE A 292 6.97 -35.35 19.02
CA PHE A 292 6.25 -34.76 17.88
C PHE A 292 5.59 -33.43 18.22
N ILE A 293 4.99 -33.30 19.42
CA ILE A 293 4.45 -32.03 19.94
C ILE A 293 5.55 -30.98 19.99
N ASP A 294 6.74 -31.32 20.48
CA ASP A 294 7.88 -30.42 20.57
C ASP A 294 8.43 -30.03 19.17
N GLU A 295 8.38 -30.95 18.19
CA GLU A 295 8.67 -30.65 16.77
C GLU A 295 7.66 -29.63 16.22
N CYS A 296 6.37 -29.85 16.39
CA CYS A 296 5.32 -28.94 15.93
C CYS A 296 5.42 -27.55 16.54
N ARG A 297 5.71 -27.45 17.84
CA ARG A 297 5.85 -26.18 18.57
C ARG A 297 7.02 -25.31 18.09
N ARG A 298 8.03 -25.91 17.44
CA ARG A 298 9.15 -25.19 16.83
C ARG A 298 8.85 -24.71 15.40
N GLY A 299 7.79 -25.21 14.77
CA GLY A 299 7.37 -24.86 13.43
C GLY A 299 6.82 -23.43 13.29
N SER A 300 6.62 -23.00 12.03
CA SER A 300 5.97 -21.72 11.74
C SER A 300 4.51 -21.69 12.19
N THR A 301 4.05 -20.52 12.64
CA THR A 301 2.63 -20.25 12.92
C THR A 301 1.96 -19.44 11.82
N MET A 302 2.66 -19.16 10.72
CA MET A 302 2.08 -18.46 9.57
C MET A 302 1.19 -19.41 8.77
N GLU A 303 -0.05 -19.01 8.51
CA GLU A 303 -1.02 -19.79 7.75
C GLU A 303 -0.50 -20.13 6.33
N ALA A 304 0.25 -19.23 5.71
CA ALA A 304 0.87 -19.46 4.40
C ALA A 304 1.91 -20.58 4.41
N ASP A 305 2.76 -20.65 5.44
CA ASP A 305 3.77 -21.71 5.59
C ASP A 305 3.09 -23.03 5.90
N VAL A 306 2.10 -23.01 6.80
CA VAL A 306 1.28 -24.18 7.15
C VAL A 306 0.53 -24.74 5.94
N ALA A 307 0.08 -23.88 5.01
CA ALA A 307 -0.61 -24.29 3.80
C ALA A 307 0.27 -25.12 2.86
N THR A 308 1.57 -24.82 2.78
CA THR A 308 2.52 -25.45 1.84
C THR A 308 3.32 -26.60 2.42
N MET A 309 3.36 -26.74 3.77
CA MET A 309 4.14 -27.78 4.44
C MET A 309 3.50 -29.19 4.29
N GLU A 310 4.34 -30.23 4.37
CA GLU A 310 3.88 -31.61 4.47
C GLU A 310 3.00 -31.82 5.70
N LYS A 311 1.80 -32.39 5.51
CA LYS A 311 0.84 -32.66 6.59
C LYS A 311 1.27 -33.88 7.37
N LYS A 312 1.62 -33.68 8.65
CA LYS A 312 2.06 -34.72 9.60
C LYS A 312 1.13 -34.73 10.82
N GLY A 313 0.95 -35.91 11.40
CA GLY A 313 0.21 -36.04 12.65
C GLY A 313 0.51 -37.33 13.37
N ARG A 314 0.12 -37.37 14.67
CA ARG A 314 0.20 -38.58 15.50
C ARG A 314 -1.07 -38.78 16.29
N ARG A 315 -1.46 -40.05 16.48
CA ARG A 315 -2.61 -40.46 17.29
C ARG A 315 -2.37 -40.13 18.76
N THR A 316 -3.41 -39.68 19.44
CA THR A 316 -3.38 -39.43 20.87
C THR A 316 -3.85 -40.63 21.71
N GLY A 317 -4.58 -41.57 21.06
CA GLY A 317 -5.33 -42.63 21.76
C GLY A 317 -6.53 -42.14 22.54
N LEU A 318 -6.92 -40.85 22.36
CA LEU A 318 -8.09 -40.24 22.99
C LEU A 318 -9.20 -40.07 21.96
N HIS A 319 -10.46 -40.04 22.45
CA HIS A 319 -11.62 -39.96 21.57
C HIS A 319 -12.61 -38.87 22.00
N VAL A 320 -13.36 -38.38 21.01
CA VAL A 320 -14.61 -37.63 21.23
C VAL A 320 -15.78 -38.46 20.75
N LEU A 321 -16.99 -38.07 21.15
CA LEU A 321 -18.22 -38.71 20.66
C LEU A 321 -18.89 -37.82 19.59
N HIS A 322 -19.24 -38.38 18.47
CA HIS A 322 -19.99 -37.68 17.41
C HIS A 322 -21.34 -37.18 17.95
N PRO A 323 -21.69 -35.87 17.76
CA PRO A 323 -22.82 -35.24 18.47
C PRO A 323 -24.21 -35.81 18.11
N PHE A 324 -24.37 -36.47 16.98
CA PHE A 324 -25.62 -37.10 16.58
C PHE A 324 -25.61 -38.63 16.71
N THR A 325 -24.54 -39.31 16.35
CA THR A 325 -24.46 -40.75 16.32
C THR A 325 -23.92 -41.38 17.61
N GLY A 326 -23.22 -40.59 18.46
CA GLY A 326 -22.53 -41.12 19.67
C GLY A 326 -21.31 -42.00 19.37
N LYS A 327 -20.97 -42.22 18.09
CA LYS A 327 -19.78 -42.99 17.73
C LYS A 327 -18.49 -42.32 18.17
N PRO A 328 -17.49 -43.07 18.65
CA PRO A 328 -16.19 -42.53 19.00
C PRO A 328 -15.42 -42.08 17.74
N VAL A 329 -14.79 -40.92 17.81
CA VAL A 329 -13.92 -40.33 16.78
C VAL A 329 -12.57 -40.06 17.42
N GLU A 330 -11.50 -40.58 16.81
CA GLU A 330 -10.15 -40.50 17.37
C GLU A 330 -9.56 -39.10 17.24
N ILE A 331 -8.82 -38.64 18.25
CA ILE A 331 -8.13 -37.34 18.27
C ILE A 331 -6.66 -37.54 17.84
N TRP A 332 -6.20 -36.72 16.94
CA TRP A 332 -4.83 -36.63 16.45
C TRP A 332 -4.19 -35.30 16.82
N VAL A 333 -2.88 -35.26 17.09
CA VAL A 333 -2.10 -34.03 17.07
C VAL A 333 -1.61 -33.84 15.64
N ALA A 334 -1.85 -32.68 15.04
CA ALA A 334 -1.45 -32.38 13.67
C ALA A 334 -0.68 -31.07 13.54
N ASN A 335 0.38 -31.05 12.71
CA ASN A 335 1.24 -29.88 12.52
C ASN A 335 0.58 -28.72 11.76
N TYR A 336 -0.58 -28.95 11.15
CA TYR A 336 -1.33 -27.96 10.37
C TYR A 336 -2.52 -27.34 11.12
N VAL A 337 -2.73 -27.71 12.38
CA VAL A 337 -3.76 -27.09 13.23
C VAL A 337 -3.12 -26.05 14.12
N LEU A 338 -3.62 -24.82 14.04
CA LEU A 338 -3.10 -23.68 14.82
C LEU A 338 -3.98 -23.42 16.04
N MET A 339 -3.39 -23.31 17.23
CA MET A 339 -4.10 -23.03 18.49
C MET A 339 -4.91 -21.72 18.42
N GLY A 340 -4.45 -20.78 17.66
CA GLY A 340 -5.10 -19.48 17.50
C GLY A 340 -6.30 -19.47 16.54
N TYR A 341 -6.64 -20.56 15.85
CA TYR A 341 -7.81 -20.65 14.97
C TYR A 341 -8.87 -21.55 15.60
N GLY A 342 -10.10 -21.03 15.75
CA GLY A 342 -11.13 -21.73 16.52
C GLY A 342 -10.72 -21.87 17.99
N GLU A 343 -10.80 -23.08 18.52
CA GLU A 343 -10.27 -23.46 19.83
C GLU A 343 -9.06 -24.39 19.71
N GLY A 344 -8.31 -24.28 18.62
CA GLY A 344 -7.14 -25.14 18.34
C GLY A 344 -7.52 -26.57 17.95
N ALA A 345 -8.71 -26.76 17.41
CA ALA A 345 -9.23 -28.05 16.96
C ALA A 345 -10.00 -27.95 15.63
N VAL A 346 -9.92 -28.96 14.81
CA VAL A 346 -10.68 -29.12 13.57
C VAL A 346 -11.27 -30.50 13.48
N MET A 347 -12.43 -30.66 12.83
CA MET A 347 -12.98 -31.94 12.44
C MET A 347 -12.42 -32.34 11.07
N GLY A 348 -11.93 -33.55 10.94
CA GLY A 348 -11.40 -34.11 9.70
C GLY A 348 -12.52 -34.77 8.89
N VAL A 349 -12.73 -34.27 7.64
CA VAL A 349 -13.75 -34.76 6.71
C VAL A 349 -13.12 -35.13 5.36
N PRO A 350 -12.35 -36.23 5.29
CA PRO A 350 -11.47 -36.54 4.17
C PRO A 350 -12.17 -36.64 2.80
N ALA A 351 -13.43 -37.02 2.77
CA ALA A 351 -14.19 -37.08 1.50
C ALA A 351 -14.49 -35.69 0.93
N HIS A 352 -14.38 -34.58 1.73
CA HIS A 352 -14.92 -33.26 1.39
C HIS A 352 -13.94 -32.12 1.64
N ASP A 353 -12.69 -32.41 2.07
CA ASP A 353 -11.60 -31.47 2.26
C ASP A 353 -10.32 -32.08 1.71
N GLU A 354 -9.61 -31.38 0.82
CA GLU A 354 -8.40 -31.88 0.14
C GLU A 354 -7.26 -32.15 1.13
N ARG A 355 -7.09 -31.26 2.09
CA ARG A 355 -6.04 -31.40 3.14
C ARG A 355 -6.31 -32.64 4.03
N ASP A 356 -7.56 -32.83 4.44
CA ASP A 356 -7.98 -33.96 5.25
C ASP A 356 -7.91 -35.25 4.47
N PHE A 357 -8.17 -35.22 3.15
CA PHE A 357 -8.04 -36.36 2.25
C PHE A 357 -6.59 -36.82 2.14
N GLU A 358 -5.66 -35.90 1.90
CA GLU A 358 -4.23 -36.16 1.85
C GLU A 358 -3.74 -36.79 3.16
N PHE A 359 -4.12 -36.21 4.29
CA PHE A 359 -3.77 -36.69 5.62
C PHE A 359 -4.34 -38.08 5.90
N ALA A 360 -5.62 -38.31 5.63
CA ALA A 360 -6.30 -39.59 5.87
C ALA A 360 -5.72 -40.70 5.00
N SER A 361 -5.47 -40.42 3.71
CA SER A 361 -4.88 -41.38 2.78
C SER A 361 -3.50 -41.85 3.24
N LYS A 362 -2.66 -40.92 3.73
CA LYS A 362 -1.31 -41.21 4.24
C LYS A 362 -1.33 -42.01 5.53
N ASN A 363 -2.32 -41.80 6.37
CA ASN A 363 -2.38 -42.41 7.72
C ASN A 363 -3.37 -43.59 7.83
N GLY A 364 -4.00 -44.01 6.73
CA GLY A 364 -4.93 -45.11 6.71
C GLY A 364 -6.22 -44.87 7.51
N ILE A 365 -6.71 -43.61 7.52
CA ILE A 365 -7.95 -43.22 8.17
C ILE A 365 -9.11 -43.37 7.17
N ASP A 366 -10.27 -43.79 7.66
CA ASP A 366 -11.44 -44.00 6.83
C ASP A 366 -11.91 -42.71 6.14
N ILE A 367 -12.40 -42.84 4.90
CA ILE A 367 -12.93 -41.76 4.09
C ILE A 367 -14.40 -42.03 3.83
N VAL A 368 -15.30 -41.16 4.34
CA VAL A 368 -16.74 -41.36 4.32
C VAL A 368 -17.41 -40.21 3.55
N THR A 369 -18.08 -40.56 2.42
CA THR A 369 -18.83 -39.61 1.62
C THR A 369 -20.18 -39.30 2.27
N VAL A 370 -20.47 -38.01 2.46
CA VAL A 370 -21.76 -37.53 2.97
C VAL A 370 -22.36 -36.37 2.17
N VAL A 371 -21.64 -35.89 1.16
CA VAL A 371 -22.13 -34.91 0.19
C VAL A 371 -21.80 -35.42 -1.21
N ARG A 372 -22.82 -35.45 -2.08
CA ARG A 372 -22.68 -35.83 -3.49
C ARG A 372 -22.94 -34.65 -4.41
N PRO A 373 -22.44 -34.64 -5.66
CA PRO A 373 -22.88 -33.71 -6.70
C PRO A 373 -24.40 -33.69 -6.90
N HIS A 374 -24.90 -32.62 -7.47
CA HIS A 374 -26.34 -32.53 -7.83
C HIS A 374 -26.75 -33.49 -8.95
N ASP A 375 -25.77 -34.08 -9.65
CA ASP A 375 -25.99 -34.99 -10.75
C ASP A 375 -26.73 -36.28 -10.29
N ALA A 376 -27.77 -36.64 -10.98
CA ALA A 376 -28.59 -37.82 -10.66
C ALA A 376 -27.85 -39.16 -10.90
N GLU A 377 -26.84 -39.20 -11.77
CA GLU A 377 -26.09 -40.41 -12.13
C GLU A 377 -24.93 -40.72 -11.17
N TRP A 378 -24.73 -39.86 -10.15
CA TRP A 378 -23.62 -40.05 -9.20
C TRP A 378 -23.71 -41.39 -8.44
N GLN A 379 -22.64 -42.17 -8.52
CA GLN A 379 -22.48 -43.39 -7.72
C GLN A 379 -21.47 -43.18 -6.60
N LYS A 380 -21.71 -43.77 -5.44
CA LYS A 380 -20.78 -43.68 -4.29
C LYS A 380 -19.42 -44.25 -4.70
N VAL A 381 -18.37 -43.40 -4.57
CA VAL A 381 -17.01 -43.83 -4.90
C VAL A 381 -16.56 -44.92 -3.94
N ALA A 382 -16.09 -46.04 -4.51
CA ALA A 382 -15.50 -47.14 -3.75
C ALA A 382 -13.98 -46.91 -3.65
N ALA A 383 -13.36 -47.40 -2.57
CA ALA A 383 -11.90 -47.38 -2.45
C ALA A 383 -11.23 -48.19 -3.61
N PRO A 384 -10.05 -47.78 -4.08
CA PRO A 384 -9.21 -46.69 -3.57
C PRO A 384 -9.66 -45.30 -4.05
N TRP A 385 -9.73 -44.36 -3.13
CA TRP A 385 -10.05 -42.96 -3.40
C TRP A 385 -8.94 -42.27 -4.20
N GLN A 386 -9.33 -41.48 -5.20
CA GLN A 386 -8.39 -40.72 -6.03
C GLN A 386 -8.38 -39.21 -5.70
N ALA A 387 -9.51 -38.65 -5.21
CA ALA A 387 -9.65 -37.25 -4.84
C ALA A 387 -10.82 -37.03 -3.88
N SER A 388 -10.79 -35.91 -3.14
CA SER A 388 -11.92 -35.39 -2.36
C SER A 388 -12.92 -34.66 -3.24
N TYR A 389 -14.14 -34.50 -2.73
CA TYR A 389 -15.17 -33.66 -3.35
C TYR A 389 -15.51 -32.48 -2.40
N GLY A 390 -14.90 -31.33 -2.63
CA GLY A 390 -15.01 -30.14 -1.77
C GLY A 390 -16.21 -29.23 -2.10
N GLU A 391 -16.89 -29.43 -3.25
CA GLU A 391 -17.96 -28.55 -3.71
C GLU A 391 -19.25 -28.75 -2.92
N TYR A 392 -20.18 -27.78 -3.01
CA TYR A 392 -21.53 -27.91 -2.50
C TYR A 392 -22.34 -28.93 -3.34
N GLY A 393 -23.26 -29.66 -2.68
CA GLY A 393 -24.04 -30.68 -3.31
C GLY A 393 -25.28 -31.02 -2.50
N VAL A 394 -25.61 -32.31 -2.48
CA VAL A 394 -26.74 -32.90 -1.73
C VAL A 394 -26.21 -33.88 -0.70
N THR A 395 -26.67 -33.77 0.54
CA THR A 395 -26.25 -34.64 1.64
C THR A 395 -26.79 -36.06 1.47
N VAL A 396 -25.92 -37.05 1.78
CA VAL A 396 -26.23 -38.47 1.82
C VAL A 396 -25.70 -39.09 3.10
N ASP A 397 -26.21 -40.21 3.53
CA ASP A 397 -25.78 -40.94 4.76
C ASP A 397 -25.68 -40.02 6.01
N SER A 398 -26.48 -38.96 6.08
CA SER A 398 -26.49 -37.93 7.11
C SER A 398 -27.73 -37.97 8.01
N GLY A 399 -28.30 -39.17 8.22
CA GLY A 399 -29.50 -39.34 9.03
C GLY A 399 -30.67 -38.52 8.49
N GLU A 400 -31.38 -37.82 9.35
CA GLU A 400 -32.52 -36.95 9.00
C GLU A 400 -32.18 -35.78 8.08
N PHE A 401 -30.90 -35.45 7.91
CA PHE A 401 -30.40 -34.36 7.06
C PHE A 401 -30.06 -34.84 5.64
N SER A 402 -30.25 -36.14 5.31
CA SER A 402 -29.98 -36.66 4.00
C SER A 402 -31.01 -36.14 2.97
N GLY A 403 -30.51 -35.81 1.77
CA GLY A 403 -31.36 -35.29 0.69
C GLY A 403 -31.46 -33.74 0.69
N LEU A 404 -30.92 -33.05 1.67
CA LEU A 404 -30.86 -31.58 1.69
C LEU A 404 -29.73 -31.07 0.81
N THR A 405 -29.91 -29.89 0.22
CA THR A 405 -28.75 -29.15 -0.35
C THR A 405 -27.78 -28.77 0.74
N SER A 406 -26.48 -28.64 0.43
CA SER A 406 -25.46 -28.29 1.41
C SER A 406 -25.81 -27.05 2.25
N LEU A 407 -26.34 -25.98 1.65
CA LEU A 407 -26.72 -24.75 2.36
C LEU A 407 -27.92 -25.00 3.32
N ALA A 408 -28.90 -25.77 2.89
CA ALA A 408 -30.04 -26.16 3.74
C ALA A 408 -29.57 -27.06 4.90
N ALA A 409 -28.67 -28.02 4.61
CA ALA A 409 -28.12 -28.93 5.60
C ALA A 409 -27.28 -28.19 6.68
N VAL A 410 -26.42 -27.24 6.30
CA VAL A 410 -25.66 -26.39 7.25
C VAL A 410 -26.62 -25.72 8.23
N THR A 411 -27.71 -25.15 7.74
CA THR A 411 -28.68 -24.44 8.57
C THR A 411 -29.44 -25.42 9.49
N ALA A 412 -29.90 -26.56 8.94
CA ALA A 412 -30.67 -27.56 9.69
C ALA A 412 -29.84 -28.23 10.77
N ILE A 413 -28.59 -28.63 10.46
CA ILE A 413 -27.67 -29.26 11.38
C ILE A 413 -27.30 -28.29 12.51
N ALA A 414 -26.96 -27.00 12.18
CA ALA A 414 -26.67 -26.00 13.20
C ALA A 414 -27.84 -25.78 14.17
N THR A 415 -29.08 -25.73 13.63
CA THR A 415 -30.30 -25.62 14.45
C THR A 415 -30.51 -26.85 15.34
N ALA A 416 -30.24 -28.05 14.82
CA ALA A 416 -30.38 -29.29 15.61
C ALA A 416 -29.32 -29.41 16.70
N LEU A 417 -28.07 -28.95 16.42
CA LEU A 417 -27.02 -28.87 17.43
C LEU A 417 -27.38 -27.88 18.55
N GLU A 418 -27.99 -26.75 18.20
CA GLU A 418 -28.44 -25.76 19.18
C GLU A 418 -29.50 -26.32 20.11
N LYS A 419 -30.49 -27.05 19.57
CA LYS A 419 -31.54 -27.75 20.37
C LYS A 419 -30.95 -28.80 21.32
N LYS A 420 -29.82 -29.43 20.94
CA LYS A 420 -29.10 -30.41 21.80
C LYS A 420 -28.16 -29.74 22.79
N GLY A 421 -27.94 -28.45 22.73
CA GLY A 421 -26.89 -27.74 23.50
C GLY A 421 -25.45 -28.13 23.11
N LEU A 422 -25.26 -28.66 21.90
CA LEU A 422 -24.00 -29.16 21.37
C LEU A 422 -23.45 -28.29 20.21
N GLY A 423 -23.97 -27.07 20.04
CA GLY A 423 -23.49 -26.13 19.04
C GLY A 423 -24.42 -24.95 18.83
N ARG A 424 -24.02 -24.07 17.95
CA ARG A 424 -24.79 -22.87 17.57
C ARG A 424 -24.29 -22.31 16.25
N LYS A 425 -25.10 -21.53 15.58
CA LYS A 425 -24.61 -20.68 14.48
C LYS A 425 -23.62 -19.66 15.03
N ARG A 426 -22.52 -19.45 14.32
CA ARG A 426 -21.46 -18.53 14.72
C ARG A 426 -20.88 -17.84 13.49
N VAL A 427 -20.66 -16.54 13.61
CA VAL A 427 -19.80 -15.78 12.72
C VAL A 427 -18.42 -15.76 13.33
N GLN A 428 -17.41 -16.05 12.52
CA GLN A 428 -16.01 -15.99 12.92
C GLN A 428 -15.24 -15.14 11.94
N PHE A 429 -14.26 -14.42 12.47
CA PHE A 429 -13.34 -13.62 11.67
C PHE A 429 -11.94 -14.24 11.70
N ARG A 430 -11.24 -14.15 10.56
CA ARG A 430 -9.81 -14.47 10.51
C ARG A 430 -8.99 -13.40 11.20
N LEU A 431 -9.43 -12.14 11.10
CA LEU A 431 -8.86 -11.00 11.80
C LEU A 431 -8.73 -11.31 13.30
N ARG A 432 -7.61 -10.94 13.87
CA ARG A 432 -7.32 -11.09 15.30
C ARG A 432 -7.08 -9.75 15.93
N ASP A 433 -7.25 -9.68 17.24
CA ASP A 433 -6.95 -8.48 17.99
C ASP A 433 -5.48 -8.08 17.83
N TRP A 434 -5.26 -6.79 17.72
CA TRP A 434 -3.95 -6.22 17.45
C TRP A 434 -3.10 -6.15 18.72
N GLY A 435 -2.09 -7.00 18.84
CA GLY A 435 -1.11 -6.98 19.95
C GLY A 435 -0.13 -5.83 19.76
N ILE A 436 -0.18 -4.85 20.66
CA ILE A 436 0.62 -3.62 20.54
C ILE A 436 1.88 -3.59 21.39
N SER A 437 2.06 -4.48 22.36
CA SER A 437 3.25 -4.49 23.23
C SER A 437 4.50 -4.88 22.46
N ARG A 438 5.57 -4.10 22.60
CA ARG A 438 6.91 -4.38 22.05
C ARG A 438 7.95 -4.24 23.16
N GLN A 439 8.81 -5.25 23.34
CA GLN A 439 9.95 -5.21 24.27
C GLN A 439 11.11 -4.47 23.60
N ARG A 440 10.85 -3.23 23.21
CA ARG A 440 11.74 -2.36 22.46
C ARG A 440 11.86 -1.01 23.16
N TYR A 441 13.01 -0.37 22.96
CA TYR A 441 13.30 0.93 23.52
C TYR A 441 12.73 2.08 22.68
N TRP A 442 13.02 2.09 21.39
CA TRP A 442 12.67 3.23 20.51
C TRP A 442 11.21 3.11 20.01
N GLY A 443 10.29 3.52 20.87
CA GLY A 443 8.83 3.46 20.66
C GLY A 443 8.06 4.24 21.73
N CYS A 444 6.76 4.44 21.53
CA CYS A 444 5.89 5.12 22.49
C CYS A 444 5.74 4.29 23.77
N PRO A 445 6.14 4.77 24.97
CA PRO A 445 5.96 4.05 26.23
C PRO A 445 4.48 3.81 26.55
N ILE A 446 4.14 2.62 27.02
CA ILE A 446 2.79 2.30 27.48
C ILE A 446 2.59 2.95 28.87
N PRO A 447 1.55 3.81 29.07
CA PRO A 447 1.42 4.67 30.26
C PRO A 447 0.77 3.96 31.44
N LEU A 448 1.36 2.85 31.88
CA LEU A 448 0.86 2.05 33.00
C LEU A 448 1.92 1.82 34.07
N ILE A 449 1.47 1.61 35.32
CA ILE A 449 2.30 1.38 36.50
C ILE A 449 1.78 0.10 37.21
N HIS A 450 2.69 -0.82 37.48
CA HIS A 450 2.42 -2.05 38.22
C HIS A 450 2.73 -1.85 39.68
N CYS A 451 1.70 -1.85 40.52
CA CYS A 451 1.77 -1.72 41.97
C CYS A 451 1.36 -3.03 42.65
N GLU A 452 2.14 -3.53 43.59
CA GLU A 452 1.82 -4.76 44.33
C GLU A 452 0.50 -4.67 45.11
N HIS A 453 0.08 -3.45 45.53
CA HIS A 453 -1.15 -3.25 46.29
C HIS A 453 -2.36 -2.89 45.44
N CYS A 454 -2.16 -2.05 44.37
CA CYS A 454 -3.24 -1.50 43.56
C CYS A 454 -3.43 -2.27 42.25
N GLY A 455 -2.52 -3.21 41.93
CA GLY A 455 -2.49 -3.86 40.63
C GLY A 455 -1.96 -2.93 39.54
N GLU A 456 -2.59 -2.97 38.39
CA GLU A 456 -2.24 -2.16 37.23
C GLU A 456 -2.95 -0.80 37.27
N VAL A 457 -2.17 0.27 37.39
CA VAL A 457 -2.65 1.65 37.57
C VAL A 457 -2.27 2.50 36.37
N PRO A 458 -3.21 3.24 35.74
CA PRO A 458 -2.90 4.18 34.68
C PRO A 458 -2.10 5.38 35.19
N VAL A 459 -1.19 5.89 34.37
CA VAL A 459 -0.56 7.18 34.63
C VAL A 459 -1.61 8.28 34.50
N PRO A 460 -1.74 9.19 35.50
CA PRO A 460 -2.70 10.29 35.42
C PRO A 460 -2.48 11.18 34.21
N ASP A 461 -3.55 11.66 33.57
CA ASP A 461 -3.48 12.52 32.37
C ASP A 461 -2.56 13.74 32.55
N ALA A 462 -2.57 14.35 33.77
CA ALA A 462 -1.71 15.48 34.11
C ALA A 462 -0.21 15.16 34.14
N GLN A 463 0.15 13.88 34.20
CA GLN A 463 1.53 13.37 34.19
C GLN A 463 1.95 12.83 32.80
N LEU A 464 1.07 12.88 31.81
CA LEU A 464 1.40 12.56 30.42
C LEU A 464 2.15 13.74 29.76
N PRO A 465 3.13 13.43 28.90
CA PRO A 465 3.57 12.10 28.49
C PRO A 465 4.50 11.43 29.50
N VAL A 466 4.48 10.09 29.50
CA VAL A 466 5.60 9.30 30.00
C VAL A 466 6.73 9.47 29.01
N VAL A 467 7.75 10.24 29.39
CA VAL A 467 8.83 10.62 28.47
C VAL A 467 9.85 9.50 28.33
N LEU A 468 10.21 9.19 27.09
CA LEU A 468 11.24 8.22 26.75
C LEU A 468 12.65 8.84 27.01
N PRO A 469 13.56 8.16 27.71
CA PRO A 469 14.96 8.61 27.79
C PRO A 469 15.59 8.66 26.38
N GLU A 470 16.27 9.74 26.02
CA GLU A 470 16.81 9.90 24.65
C GLU A 470 18.29 9.53 24.53
N ASP A 471 18.97 9.28 25.63
CA ASP A 471 20.42 9.07 25.72
C ASP A 471 20.87 7.60 25.79
N LEU A 472 19.93 6.66 25.82
CA LEU A 472 20.24 5.24 25.91
C LEU A 472 20.73 4.70 24.56
N VAL A 473 21.81 3.91 24.62
CA VAL A 473 22.33 3.17 23.45
C VAL A 473 22.01 1.70 23.63
N PRO A 474 21.17 1.11 22.74
CA PRO A 474 20.85 -0.32 22.82
C PRO A 474 22.09 -1.19 22.62
N ASP A 475 22.25 -2.21 23.49
CA ASP A 475 23.38 -3.14 23.47
C ASP A 475 23.02 -4.52 22.85
N GLY A 476 21.76 -4.68 22.43
CA GLY A 476 21.25 -5.94 21.88
C GLY A 476 20.89 -7.01 22.91
N SER A 477 21.04 -6.74 24.19
CA SER A 477 20.78 -7.71 25.29
C SER A 477 19.41 -7.50 25.96
N GLY A 478 18.36 -7.21 25.17
CA GLY A 478 17.00 -6.97 25.65
C GLY A 478 16.63 -5.49 25.75
N ASN A 479 15.44 -5.19 26.34
CA ASN A 479 14.92 -3.84 26.40
C ASN A 479 15.71 -2.95 27.38
N PRO A 480 16.37 -1.87 26.91
CA PRO A 480 17.11 -0.93 27.74
C PRO A 480 16.26 -0.27 28.83
N LEU A 481 14.95 -0.04 28.59
CA LEU A 481 14.05 0.57 29.57
C LEU A 481 13.93 -0.29 30.84
N GLY A 482 13.93 -1.62 30.69
CA GLY A 482 13.92 -2.56 31.80
C GLY A 482 15.19 -2.59 32.63
N LYS A 483 16.30 -2.02 32.12
CA LYS A 483 17.61 -1.88 32.77
C LYS A 483 17.87 -0.48 33.32
N THR A 484 16.94 0.47 33.12
CA THR A 484 17.07 1.88 33.50
C THR A 484 16.22 2.20 34.73
N PRO A 485 16.80 2.15 35.97
CA PRO A 485 16.03 2.35 37.22
C PRO A 485 15.32 3.71 37.26
N SER A 486 15.92 4.77 36.73
CA SER A 486 15.33 6.11 36.67
C SER A 486 14.06 6.16 35.79
N PHE A 487 13.88 5.24 34.87
CA PHE A 487 12.67 5.13 34.06
C PHE A 487 11.59 4.28 34.75
N PHE A 488 11.94 3.09 35.25
CA PHE A 488 10.92 2.14 35.70
C PHE A 488 10.60 2.22 37.20
N LYS A 489 11.48 2.75 38.08
CA LYS A 489 11.15 2.92 39.49
C LYS A 489 10.35 4.20 39.71
N VAL A 490 9.13 4.04 40.18
CA VAL A 490 8.18 5.15 40.37
C VAL A 490 7.33 4.89 41.62
N ASP A 491 6.71 5.93 42.13
CA ASP A 491 5.68 5.77 43.17
C ASP A 491 4.31 5.56 42.49
N CYS A 492 3.50 4.71 43.08
CA CYS A 492 2.13 4.44 42.66
C CYS A 492 1.28 5.73 42.80
N PRO A 493 0.65 6.24 41.77
CA PRO A 493 -0.17 7.47 41.86
C PRO A 493 -1.43 7.28 42.69
N SER A 494 -1.87 6.03 42.95
CA SER A 494 -3.05 5.74 43.73
C SER A 494 -2.76 5.59 45.26
N CYS A 495 -1.62 5.02 45.63
CA CYS A 495 -1.34 4.71 47.06
C CYS A 495 0.01 5.27 47.55
N GLY A 496 0.83 5.90 46.69
CA GLY A 496 2.11 6.48 47.06
C GLY A 496 3.24 5.50 47.36
N LYS A 497 3.02 4.19 47.21
CA LYS A 497 4.03 3.17 47.51
C LYS A 497 4.93 2.94 46.30
N PRO A 498 6.17 2.44 46.51
CA PRO A 498 7.06 2.05 45.41
C PRO A 498 6.36 1.09 44.45
N ALA A 499 6.49 1.36 43.20
CA ALA A 499 5.88 0.63 42.09
C ALA A 499 6.82 0.57 40.89
N ARG A 500 6.43 -0.16 39.85
CA ARG A 500 7.21 -0.33 38.64
C ARG A 500 6.41 0.18 37.43
N ARG A 501 6.98 1.11 36.65
CA ARG A 501 6.43 1.52 35.37
C ARG A 501 6.51 0.38 34.36
N GLU A 502 5.52 0.29 33.47
CA GLU A 502 5.59 -0.57 32.28
C GLU A 502 6.80 -0.19 31.42
N THR A 503 7.52 -1.20 30.92
CA THR A 503 8.72 -1.01 30.10
C THR A 503 8.53 -1.41 28.65
N ASP A 504 7.40 -1.99 28.31
CA ASP A 504 7.01 -2.21 26.92
C ASP A 504 6.64 -0.89 26.25
N THR A 505 6.94 -0.80 24.96
CA THR A 505 6.49 0.30 24.07
C THR A 505 5.39 -0.18 23.15
N MET A 506 4.67 0.75 22.57
CA MET A 506 3.61 0.44 21.60
C MET A 506 4.20 0.08 20.23
N ASP A 507 3.53 -0.78 19.50
CA ASP A 507 3.74 -0.99 18.06
C ASP A 507 3.71 0.35 17.32
N THR A 508 4.68 0.57 16.43
CA THR A 508 4.82 1.83 15.69
C THR A 508 3.67 2.12 14.72
N PHE A 509 2.89 1.11 14.33
CA PHE A 509 1.65 1.35 13.60
C PHE A 509 0.60 2.14 14.41
N VAL A 510 0.71 2.19 15.75
CA VAL A 510 -0.09 3.10 16.58
C VAL A 510 0.21 4.55 16.21
N ASP A 511 1.48 4.89 16.01
CA ASP A 511 1.91 6.24 15.64
C ASP A 511 1.33 6.67 14.29
N SER A 512 1.39 5.81 13.29
CA SER A 512 0.92 6.10 11.93
C SER A 512 -0.60 5.95 11.74
N SER A 513 -1.34 5.43 12.73
CA SER A 513 -2.78 5.19 12.59
C SER A 513 -3.65 6.46 12.64
N TRP A 514 -3.10 7.62 13.03
CA TRP A 514 -3.88 8.85 13.21
C TRP A 514 -3.14 10.16 12.83
N TYR A 515 -1.92 10.10 12.33
CA TYR A 515 -1.09 11.28 12.02
C TYR A 515 -1.76 12.24 11.04
N PHE A 516 -2.58 11.73 10.12
CA PHE A 516 -3.37 12.53 9.19
C PHE A 516 -4.39 13.43 9.90
N LEU A 517 -4.87 13.03 11.07
CA LEU A 517 -5.72 13.87 11.94
C LEU A 517 -4.87 14.92 12.65
N ARG A 518 -3.69 14.53 13.13
CA ARG A 518 -2.78 15.44 13.83
C ARG A 518 -2.31 16.59 12.95
N TYR A 519 -2.08 16.37 11.68
CA TYR A 519 -1.71 17.44 10.76
C TYR A 519 -2.77 18.58 10.68
N ALA A 520 -4.03 18.28 10.85
CA ALA A 520 -5.07 19.32 10.92
C ALA A 520 -4.93 20.21 12.17
N SER A 521 -4.33 19.69 13.25
CA SER A 521 -4.22 20.32 14.57
C SER A 521 -2.79 20.23 15.14
N ALA A 522 -1.77 20.34 14.29
CA ALA A 522 -0.36 20.06 14.64
C ALA A 522 0.16 20.92 15.82
N ASP A 523 -0.29 22.16 15.90
CA ASP A 523 0.06 23.17 16.92
C ASP A 523 -0.75 23.07 18.22
N ASN A 524 -1.82 22.23 18.28
CA ASN A 524 -2.65 22.12 19.48
C ASN A 524 -1.93 21.35 20.58
N THR A 525 -1.64 21.99 21.70
CA THR A 525 -0.98 21.40 22.86
C THR A 525 -1.95 20.92 23.94
N LYS A 526 -3.25 21.24 23.83
CA LYS A 526 -4.26 20.96 24.84
C LYS A 526 -5.10 19.73 24.52
N GLU A 527 -5.30 19.45 23.24
CA GLU A 527 -6.16 18.40 22.74
C GLU A 527 -5.46 17.60 21.66
N MET A 528 -5.81 16.32 21.52
CA MET A 528 -5.30 15.45 20.48
C MET A 528 -5.63 15.97 19.08
N VAL A 529 -6.88 16.39 18.90
CA VAL A 529 -7.45 17.02 17.71
C VAL A 529 -8.45 18.09 18.14
N ASP A 530 -8.71 19.07 17.26
CA ASP A 530 -9.71 20.13 17.48
C ASP A 530 -10.66 20.26 16.28
N ASP A 531 -11.51 21.31 16.28
CA ASP A 531 -12.54 21.50 15.27
C ASP A 531 -12.02 21.62 13.82
N ARG A 532 -10.72 21.87 13.61
CA ARG A 532 -10.11 21.91 12.29
C ARG A 532 -10.19 20.57 11.56
N VAL A 533 -10.27 19.44 12.30
CA VAL A 533 -10.50 18.13 11.70
C VAL A 533 -11.84 18.03 10.98
N LYS A 534 -12.86 18.79 11.41
CA LYS A 534 -14.18 18.83 10.74
C LYS A 534 -14.11 19.46 9.34
N TYR A 535 -13.17 20.39 9.15
CA TYR A 535 -12.94 21.02 7.85
C TYR A 535 -12.09 20.12 6.93
N TRP A 536 -10.98 19.58 7.45
CA TRP A 536 -10.01 18.87 6.61
C TRP A 536 -10.37 17.41 6.31
N LEU A 537 -11.05 16.70 7.22
CA LEU A 537 -11.37 15.29 7.05
C LEU A 537 -12.66 15.04 6.23
N PRO A 538 -12.73 13.87 5.55
CA PRO A 538 -11.67 12.90 5.32
C PRO A 538 -10.56 13.46 4.42
N VAL A 539 -9.37 12.82 4.41
CA VAL A 539 -8.32 13.11 3.44
C VAL A 539 -8.87 12.86 2.02
N ASP A 540 -8.79 13.85 1.14
CA ASP A 540 -9.37 13.75 -0.21
C ASP A 540 -8.58 12.83 -1.11
N GLN A 541 -7.25 12.85 -1.02
CA GLN A 541 -6.36 11.98 -1.77
C GLN A 541 -5.24 11.46 -0.89
N TYR A 542 -5.18 10.15 -0.71
CA TYR A 542 -4.12 9.46 -0.01
C TYR A 542 -3.24 8.67 -0.99
N ILE A 543 -1.91 8.70 -0.79
CA ILE A 543 -0.95 8.11 -1.74
C ILE A 543 0.10 7.33 -0.95
N GLY A 544 0.32 6.05 -1.33
CA GLY A 544 1.31 5.21 -0.68
C GLY A 544 1.45 3.84 -1.32
N GLY A 545 2.29 2.98 -0.73
CA GLY A 545 2.54 1.63 -1.22
C GLY A 545 1.40 0.66 -0.93
N ILE A 546 1.15 -0.28 -1.84
CA ILE A 546 0.11 -1.31 -1.67
C ILE A 546 0.43 -2.29 -0.54
N GLU A 547 1.69 -2.41 -0.12
CA GLU A 547 2.14 -3.25 1.00
C GLU A 547 1.46 -2.89 2.32
N HIS A 548 0.96 -1.67 2.43
CA HIS A 548 0.22 -1.19 3.61
C HIS A 548 -1.27 -1.56 3.62
N ALA A 549 -1.78 -2.25 2.61
CA ALA A 549 -3.20 -2.52 2.43
C ALA A 549 -3.86 -3.17 3.66
N ILE A 550 -3.22 -4.16 4.28
CA ILE A 550 -3.74 -4.94 5.41
C ILE A 550 -3.09 -4.60 6.75
N LEU A 551 -2.19 -3.61 6.78
CA LEU A 551 -1.50 -3.11 7.98
C LEU A 551 -1.95 -1.69 8.27
N HIS A 552 -1.14 -0.69 7.91
CA HIS A 552 -1.40 0.72 8.18
C HIS A 552 -2.79 1.19 7.74
N LEU A 553 -3.26 0.83 6.53
CA LEU A 553 -4.58 1.27 6.04
C LEU A 553 -5.72 0.68 6.87
N LEU A 554 -5.63 -0.59 7.26
CA LEU A 554 -6.64 -1.23 8.10
C LEU A 554 -6.64 -0.63 9.51
N TYR A 555 -5.46 -0.41 10.09
CA TYR A 555 -5.32 0.19 11.41
C TYR A 555 -5.78 1.65 11.43
N SER A 556 -5.52 2.45 10.41
CA SER A 556 -6.03 3.82 10.28
C SER A 556 -7.55 3.87 10.24
N ARG A 557 -8.19 2.93 9.54
CA ARG A 557 -9.66 2.80 9.50
C ARG A 557 -10.21 2.44 10.88
N PHE A 558 -9.64 1.43 11.53
CA PHE A 558 -10.00 1.05 12.90
C PHE A 558 -9.85 2.23 13.87
N TRP A 559 -8.70 2.91 13.82
CA TRP A 559 -8.39 4.04 14.70
C TRP A 559 -9.37 5.19 14.53
N THR A 560 -9.74 5.51 13.29
CA THR A 560 -10.74 6.55 12.97
C THR A 560 -12.10 6.21 13.56
N LYS A 561 -12.54 4.94 13.47
CA LYS A 561 -13.80 4.48 14.06
C LYS A 561 -13.79 4.57 15.59
N VAL A 562 -12.69 4.19 16.23
CA VAL A 562 -12.52 4.35 17.68
C VAL A 562 -12.58 5.83 18.09
N MET A 563 -11.88 6.71 17.38
CA MET A 563 -11.91 8.16 17.65
C MET A 563 -13.30 8.76 17.41
N ARG A 564 -14.04 8.29 16.41
CA ARG A 564 -15.46 8.66 16.20
C ARG A 564 -16.32 8.25 17.39
N ASP A 565 -16.18 7.03 17.86
CA ASP A 565 -17.00 6.49 18.97
C ASP A 565 -16.64 7.15 20.32
N LEU A 566 -15.45 7.71 20.43
CA LEU A 566 -15.02 8.55 21.54
C LEU A 566 -15.43 10.04 21.37
N GLY A 567 -16.08 10.41 20.26
CA GLY A 567 -16.54 11.76 19.97
C GLY A 567 -15.45 12.75 19.55
N LEU A 568 -14.26 12.27 19.17
CA LEU A 568 -13.13 13.11 18.78
C LEU A 568 -13.23 13.57 17.31
N VAL A 569 -13.85 12.75 16.47
CA VAL A 569 -14.06 13.02 15.03
C VAL A 569 -15.46 12.63 14.61
N THR A 570 -15.93 13.12 13.46
CA THR A 570 -17.27 12.81 12.92
C THR A 570 -17.25 11.86 11.72
N VAL A 571 -16.08 11.64 11.14
CA VAL A 571 -15.91 10.76 9.97
C VAL A 571 -15.75 9.31 10.40
N GLY A 572 -16.28 8.37 9.62
CA GLY A 572 -16.14 6.93 9.83
C GLY A 572 -14.95 6.32 9.08
N GLU A 573 -14.48 6.99 8.02
CA GLU A 573 -13.35 6.54 7.19
C GLU A 573 -12.32 7.66 7.02
N PRO A 574 -11.03 7.35 7.06
CA PRO A 574 -9.97 8.36 7.04
C PRO A 574 -9.69 8.96 5.66
N PHE A 575 -9.83 8.17 4.58
CA PHE A 575 -9.36 8.50 3.24
C PHE A 575 -10.46 8.29 2.21
N ALA A 576 -10.85 9.36 1.49
CA ALA A 576 -11.87 9.30 0.45
C ALA A 576 -11.35 8.59 -0.81
N ASN A 577 -10.15 8.95 -1.28
CA ASN A 577 -9.51 8.32 -2.43
C ASN A 577 -8.13 7.81 -2.05
N LEU A 578 -7.79 6.63 -2.54
CA LEU A 578 -6.49 5.99 -2.38
C LEU A 578 -5.84 5.79 -3.75
N LEU A 579 -4.57 6.17 -3.88
CA LEU A 579 -3.72 5.83 -5.02
C LEU A 579 -2.58 4.96 -4.51
N THR A 580 -2.51 3.73 -4.99
CA THR A 580 -1.38 2.84 -4.70
C THR A 580 -0.33 3.00 -5.78
N GLN A 581 0.81 3.59 -5.39
CA GLN A 581 1.91 3.79 -6.34
C GLN A 581 2.61 2.50 -6.70
N GLY A 582 3.07 2.40 -7.95
CA GLY A 582 3.95 1.32 -8.40
C GLY A 582 5.39 1.52 -7.90
N MET A 583 6.12 0.42 -7.79
CA MET A 583 7.51 0.40 -7.31
C MET A 583 8.48 0.99 -8.35
N VAL A 584 9.62 1.50 -7.87
CA VAL A 584 10.76 1.84 -8.73
C VAL A 584 11.73 0.68 -8.69
N LEU A 585 11.99 0.08 -9.84
CA LEU A 585 12.89 -1.05 -10.02
C LEU A 585 14.22 -0.60 -10.59
N ASN A 586 15.28 -1.33 -10.23
CA ASN A 586 16.58 -1.22 -10.85
C ASN A 586 17.26 -2.59 -10.95
N HIS A 587 18.28 -2.69 -11.76
CA HIS A 587 19.07 -3.91 -11.90
C HIS A 587 19.73 -4.31 -10.58
N ILE A 588 19.88 -5.61 -10.36
CA ILE A 588 20.53 -6.16 -9.17
C ILE A 588 21.73 -6.98 -9.63
N TYR A 589 22.90 -6.65 -9.09
CA TYR A 589 24.13 -7.36 -9.33
C TYR A 589 24.73 -7.86 -8.03
N SER A 590 25.16 -9.11 -8.01
CA SER A 590 25.70 -9.73 -6.81
C SER A 590 26.89 -10.66 -7.08
N HIS A 591 27.67 -10.89 -6.03
CA HIS A 591 28.70 -11.92 -6.01
C HIS A 591 28.62 -12.72 -4.72
N GLN A 592 28.62 -14.05 -4.85
CA GLN A 592 28.67 -14.97 -3.72
C GLN A 592 30.10 -15.50 -3.61
N PRO A 593 30.88 -15.04 -2.63
CA PRO A 593 32.21 -15.60 -2.39
C PRO A 593 32.12 -17.06 -1.91
N ALA A 594 33.20 -17.81 -2.06
CA ALA A 594 33.28 -19.19 -1.58
C ALA A 594 33.06 -19.32 -0.06
N GLU A 595 33.51 -18.30 0.67
CA GLU A 595 33.27 -18.15 2.11
C GLU A 595 32.79 -16.73 2.38
N GLY A 596 31.70 -16.57 3.17
CA GLY A 596 31.18 -15.26 3.55
C GLY A 596 29.78 -14.96 3.02
N ARG A 597 29.34 -13.71 3.21
CA ARG A 597 28.02 -13.25 2.79
C ARG A 597 28.03 -12.78 1.35
N ARG A 598 26.88 -12.94 0.67
CA ARG A 598 26.63 -12.39 -0.66
C ARG A 598 26.81 -10.87 -0.65
N ALA A 599 27.64 -10.37 -1.58
CA ALA A 599 27.87 -8.93 -1.76
C ALA A 599 27.03 -8.41 -2.94
N TYR A 600 26.53 -7.20 -2.81
CA TYR A 600 25.74 -6.52 -3.84
C TYR A 600 26.49 -5.27 -4.33
N PHE A 601 26.39 -5.00 -5.64
CA PHE A 601 27.10 -3.92 -6.30
C PHE A 601 26.13 -2.93 -6.92
N ASN A 602 26.52 -1.64 -6.89
CA ASN A 602 25.69 -0.59 -7.50
C ASN A 602 25.67 -0.77 -9.02
N PRO A 603 24.51 -0.70 -9.67
CA PRO A 603 24.40 -0.81 -11.12
C PRO A 603 25.28 0.18 -11.91
N LEU A 604 25.57 1.37 -11.34
CA LEU A 604 26.42 2.38 -11.95
C LEU A 604 27.92 1.98 -11.99
N ASP A 605 28.33 1.01 -11.17
CA ASP A 605 29.72 0.53 -11.05
C ASP A 605 29.93 -0.76 -11.84
N ILE A 606 28.96 -1.13 -12.72
CA ILE A 606 28.98 -2.36 -13.48
C ILE A 606 29.27 -2.08 -14.95
N ASP A 607 30.30 -2.76 -15.47
CA ASP A 607 30.59 -2.82 -16.89
C ASP A 607 29.98 -4.08 -17.49
N GLU A 608 29.26 -3.94 -18.61
CA GLU A 608 28.71 -5.05 -19.40
C GLU A 608 29.65 -5.34 -20.58
N GLU A 609 30.04 -6.60 -20.75
CA GLU A 609 30.80 -7.09 -21.90
C GLU A 609 30.00 -8.20 -22.58
N GLU A 610 29.99 -8.20 -23.91
CA GLU A 610 29.39 -9.25 -24.71
C GLU A 610 30.44 -9.96 -25.54
N HIS A 611 30.61 -11.29 -25.31
CA HIS A 611 31.48 -12.16 -26.07
C HIS A 611 30.68 -13.35 -26.60
N ASP A 612 30.74 -13.60 -27.90
CA ASP A 612 30.04 -14.71 -28.56
C ASP A 612 28.54 -14.80 -28.25
N GLY A 613 27.86 -13.63 -28.08
CA GLY A 613 26.45 -13.56 -27.75
C GLY A 613 26.13 -13.83 -26.27
N VAL A 614 27.15 -13.96 -25.41
CA VAL A 614 27.00 -14.14 -23.96
C VAL A 614 27.37 -12.83 -23.25
N LYS A 615 26.44 -12.28 -22.51
CA LYS A 615 26.67 -11.10 -21.68
C LYS A 615 27.32 -11.48 -20.36
N ARG A 616 28.35 -10.74 -19.96
CA ARG A 616 29.01 -10.83 -18.66
C ARG A 616 29.07 -9.45 -18.01
N TRP A 617 29.03 -9.44 -16.70
CA TRP A 617 29.02 -8.19 -15.91
C TRP A 617 30.19 -8.17 -14.95
N PHE A 618 30.85 -7.02 -14.85
CA PHE A 618 32.06 -6.84 -14.04
C PHE A 618 31.91 -5.61 -13.15
N ALA A 619 32.17 -5.79 -11.85
CA ALA A 619 32.28 -4.69 -10.91
C ALA A 619 33.73 -4.27 -10.75
N THR A 620 34.03 -2.97 -10.73
CA THR A 620 35.36 -2.44 -10.41
C THR A 620 35.47 -2.24 -8.90
N ARG A 621 36.43 -2.91 -8.27
CA ARG A 621 36.70 -2.76 -6.82
C ARG A 621 37.49 -1.50 -6.54
N PRO A 622 37.49 -1.00 -5.27
CA PRO A 622 38.25 0.18 -4.89
C PRO A 622 39.76 0.08 -5.13
N ASP A 623 40.32 -1.13 -5.20
CA ASP A 623 41.72 -1.41 -5.54
C ASP A 623 41.99 -1.43 -7.06
N GLY A 624 40.97 -1.16 -7.89
CA GLY A 624 41.06 -1.18 -9.34
C GLY A 624 40.94 -2.58 -9.95
N SER A 625 40.82 -3.65 -9.16
CA SER A 625 40.59 -5.00 -9.69
C SER A 625 39.14 -5.17 -10.19
N ARG A 626 39.00 -5.98 -11.26
CA ARG A 626 37.66 -6.31 -11.79
C ARG A 626 37.19 -7.65 -11.22
N LEU A 627 35.93 -7.68 -10.85
CA LEU A 627 35.25 -8.87 -10.33
C LEU A 627 34.04 -9.20 -11.19
N GLU A 628 34.00 -10.43 -11.74
CA GLU A 628 32.80 -10.91 -12.43
C GLU A 628 31.66 -11.09 -11.42
N VAL A 629 30.48 -10.54 -11.76
CA VAL A 629 29.29 -10.53 -10.90
C VAL A 629 28.11 -11.19 -11.63
N ASN A 630 27.16 -11.69 -10.85
CA ASN A 630 25.92 -12.26 -11.38
C ASN A 630 24.88 -11.14 -11.55
N TYR A 631 24.14 -11.22 -12.64
CA TYR A 631 22.93 -10.42 -12.84
C TYR A 631 21.73 -11.16 -12.25
N ASP A 632 21.14 -10.61 -11.19
CA ASP A 632 20.01 -11.21 -10.48
C ASP A 632 18.64 -10.70 -11.01
N GLY A 633 18.64 -9.93 -12.11
CA GLY A 633 17.42 -9.39 -12.73
C GLY A 633 17.03 -8.01 -12.19
N LEU A 634 15.81 -7.59 -12.52
CA LEU A 634 15.20 -6.36 -12.02
C LEU A 634 14.53 -6.59 -10.67
N GLY A 635 14.72 -5.67 -9.74
CA GLY A 635 14.03 -5.70 -8.47
C GLY A 635 13.89 -4.33 -7.82
N THR A 636 13.05 -4.27 -6.80
CA THR A 636 12.82 -3.03 -6.05
C THR A 636 14.14 -2.46 -5.53
N MET A 637 14.30 -1.15 -5.68
CA MET A 637 15.44 -0.43 -5.12
C MET A 637 15.48 -0.58 -3.59
N SER A 638 16.61 -1.07 -3.07
CA SER A 638 16.81 -1.24 -1.64
C SER A 638 18.27 -1.04 -1.24
N LYS A 639 18.50 -0.57 -0.01
CA LYS A 639 19.84 -0.41 0.56
C LYS A 639 20.56 -1.75 0.68
N SER A 640 19.83 -2.82 1.04
CA SER A 640 20.41 -4.16 1.20
C SER A 640 20.93 -4.77 -0.10
N LYS A 641 20.35 -4.39 -1.24
CA LYS A 641 20.77 -4.83 -2.57
C LYS A 641 21.69 -3.85 -3.29
N ASN A 642 22.02 -2.72 -2.67
CA ASN A 642 22.86 -1.65 -3.20
C ASN A 642 22.49 -1.20 -4.63
N ASN A 643 21.20 -1.31 -5.00
CA ASN A 643 20.70 -0.98 -6.33
C ASN A 643 19.89 0.34 -6.34
N GLY A 644 19.98 1.13 -5.28
CA GLY A 644 19.31 2.43 -5.18
C GLY A 644 20.07 3.53 -5.91
N VAL A 645 19.32 4.51 -6.43
CA VAL A 645 19.86 5.78 -6.95
C VAL A 645 19.66 6.85 -5.89
N ASP A 646 20.71 7.60 -5.59
CA ASP A 646 20.67 8.71 -4.64
C ASP A 646 20.01 9.94 -5.29
N PRO A 647 18.83 10.38 -4.79
CA PRO A 647 18.16 11.57 -5.31
C PRO A 647 19.04 12.84 -5.26
N GLN A 648 19.92 12.95 -4.27
CA GLN A 648 20.77 14.13 -4.10
C GLN A 648 21.73 14.31 -5.28
N SER A 649 22.44 13.25 -5.65
CA SER A 649 23.38 13.29 -6.79
C SER A 649 22.66 13.57 -8.12
N LEU A 650 21.43 13.09 -8.25
CA LEU A 650 20.59 13.33 -9.43
C LEU A 650 20.17 14.81 -9.52
N VAL A 651 19.71 15.39 -8.41
CA VAL A 651 19.32 16.81 -8.32
C VAL A 651 20.51 17.72 -8.57
N GLU A 652 21.67 17.43 -7.98
CA GLU A 652 22.91 18.21 -8.20
C GLU A 652 23.36 18.19 -9.67
N LYS A 653 23.18 17.08 -10.37
CA LYS A 653 23.62 16.93 -11.76
C LYS A 653 22.63 17.47 -12.79
N TYR A 654 21.34 17.24 -12.58
CA TYR A 654 20.31 17.51 -13.59
C TYR A 654 19.19 18.44 -13.13
N GLY A 655 19.14 18.78 -11.84
CA GLY A 655 18.07 19.58 -11.23
C GLY A 655 16.87 18.73 -10.75
N ALA A 656 16.14 19.30 -9.81
CA ALA A 656 14.95 18.70 -9.20
C ALA A 656 13.83 18.46 -10.24
N ASP A 657 13.57 19.43 -11.11
CA ASP A 657 12.53 19.31 -12.14
C ASP A 657 12.79 18.17 -13.11
N THR A 658 14.07 17.85 -13.39
CA THR A 658 14.40 16.67 -14.21
C THR A 658 14.03 15.36 -13.54
N ALA A 659 14.35 15.23 -12.24
CA ALA A 659 13.98 14.06 -11.46
C ALA A 659 12.44 13.90 -11.39
N ARG A 660 11.71 14.98 -11.14
CA ARG A 660 10.24 15.01 -11.09
C ARG A 660 9.63 14.63 -12.44
N LEU A 661 10.14 15.22 -13.54
CA LEU A 661 9.65 14.93 -14.89
C LEU A 661 9.84 13.48 -15.26
N PHE A 662 11.02 12.91 -15.01
CA PHE A 662 11.30 11.52 -15.29
C PHE A 662 10.32 10.60 -14.53
N MET A 663 10.10 10.85 -13.22
CA MET A 663 9.18 10.06 -12.40
C MET A 663 7.74 10.09 -12.90
N MET A 664 7.29 11.21 -13.45
CA MET A 664 5.91 11.38 -13.95
C MET A 664 5.74 10.92 -15.40
N PHE A 665 6.81 10.92 -16.19
CA PHE A 665 6.74 10.57 -17.62
C PHE A 665 7.00 9.09 -17.88
N ALA A 666 7.88 8.43 -17.11
CA ALA A 666 8.35 7.07 -17.42
C ALA A 666 7.26 5.98 -17.31
N ALA A 667 6.30 6.14 -16.38
CA ALA A 667 5.19 5.21 -16.24
C ALA A 667 3.98 5.88 -15.55
N PRO A 668 2.74 5.38 -15.78
CA PRO A 668 1.58 5.78 -14.97
C PRO A 668 1.82 5.54 -13.48
N PRO A 669 1.20 6.34 -12.58
CA PRO A 669 1.46 6.26 -11.13
C PRO A 669 1.33 4.88 -10.51
N GLU A 670 0.33 4.09 -10.91
CA GLU A 670 0.01 2.77 -10.36
C GLU A 670 0.91 1.66 -10.90
N GLN A 671 1.61 1.92 -12.01
CA GLN A 671 2.47 0.93 -12.66
C GLN A 671 3.90 0.99 -12.12
N THR A 672 4.57 -0.14 -12.15
CA THR A 672 5.98 -0.24 -11.84
C THR A 672 6.82 0.58 -12.85
N LEU A 673 7.85 1.27 -12.36
CA LEU A 673 8.78 2.06 -13.14
C LEU A 673 10.15 1.41 -13.11
N GLU A 674 10.70 1.14 -14.27
CA GLU A 674 12.10 0.72 -14.43
C GLU A 674 13.00 1.95 -14.55
N TRP A 675 14.08 1.98 -13.77
CA TRP A 675 15.06 3.08 -13.80
C TRP A 675 15.79 3.11 -15.14
N SER A 676 15.99 4.31 -15.68
CA SER A 676 16.74 4.53 -16.91
C SER A 676 17.49 5.86 -16.86
N ASP A 677 18.82 5.80 -16.89
CA ASP A 677 19.68 6.99 -16.95
C ASP A 677 19.50 7.75 -18.28
N GLU A 678 19.25 7.04 -19.39
CA GLU A 678 18.93 7.64 -20.70
C GLU A 678 17.59 8.39 -20.63
N GLY A 679 16.61 7.83 -19.91
CA GLY A 679 15.32 8.47 -19.66
C GLY A 679 15.45 9.78 -18.89
N VAL A 680 16.31 9.80 -17.86
CA VAL A 680 16.63 11.01 -17.10
C VAL A 680 17.28 12.08 -17.99
N GLN A 681 18.27 11.70 -18.82
CA GLN A 681 18.89 12.61 -19.78
C GLN A 681 17.88 13.10 -20.83
N GLY A 682 16.92 12.26 -21.22
CA GLY A 682 15.81 12.63 -22.12
C GLY A 682 14.93 13.71 -21.51
N ALA A 683 14.57 13.54 -20.21
CA ALA A 683 13.81 14.54 -19.47
C ALA A 683 14.56 15.89 -19.37
N PHE A 684 15.85 15.85 -19.07
CA PHE A 684 16.69 17.05 -19.03
C PHE A 684 16.76 17.76 -20.39
N ARG A 685 16.95 17.04 -21.49
CA ARG A 685 16.95 17.60 -22.86
C ARG A 685 15.59 18.25 -23.20
N PHE A 686 14.49 17.67 -22.75
CA PHE A 686 13.17 18.24 -22.98
C PHE A 686 12.98 19.58 -22.24
N ILE A 687 13.37 19.66 -20.97
CA ILE A 687 13.32 20.92 -20.19
C ILE A 687 14.17 22.00 -20.87
N ARG A 688 15.37 21.67 -21.31
CA ARG A 688 16.23 22.60 -22.05
C ARG A 688 15.60 23.07 -23.35
N ARG A 689 14.90 22.19 -24.07
CA ARG A 689 14.19 22.56 -25.31
C ARG A 689 13.05 23.54 -25.06
N LEU A 690 12.28 23.32 -23.97
CA LEU A 690 11.24 24.25 -23.54
C LEU A 690 11.85 25.62 -23.18
N TRP A 691 12.94 25.63 -22.40
CA TRP A 691 13.66 26.83 -22.03
C TRP A 691 14.14 27.62 -23.26
N THR A 692 14.78 26.96 -24.20
CA THR A 692 15.27 27.55 -25.43
C THR A 692 14.13 28.12 -26.28
N ALA A 693 12.98 27.42 -26.37
CA ALA A 693 11.84 27.92 -27.13
C ALA A 693 11.28 29.24 -26.56
N VAL A 694 11.16 29.34 -25.22
CA VAL A 694 10.73 30.57 -24.55
C VAL A 694 11.80 31.66 -24.72
N TYR A 695 13.09 31.34 -24.50
CA TYR A 695 14.17 32.31 -24.68
C TYR A 695 14.19 32.94 -26.07
N GLN A 696 14.09 32.11 -27.11
CA GLN A 696 14.03 32.60 -28.50
C GLN A 696 12.82 33.48 -28.74
N HIS A 697 11.67 33.13 -28.20
CA HIS A 697 10.44 33.92 -28.34
C HIS A 697 10.56 35.31 -27.71
N VAL A 698 11.00 35.35 -26.45
CA VAL A 698 11.09 36.62 -25.69
C VAL A 698 12.22 37.50 -26.18
N SER A 699 13.35 36.92 -26.63
CA SER A 699 14.49 37.66 -27.21
C SER A 699 14.16 38.33 -28.54
N ALA A 700 13.13 37.85 -29.21
CA ALA A 700 12.64 38.49 -30.44
C ALA A 700 11.83 39.79 -30.19
N GLY A 701 11.71 40.24 -28.93
CA GLY A 701 11.05 41.50 -28.55
C GLY A 701 9.60 41.32 -28.09
N SER A 702 8.88 42.43 -27.88
CA SER A 702 7.50 42.44 -27.36
C SER A 702 6.53 41.76 -28.33
N THR A 703 5.48 41.16 -27.76
CA THR A 703 4.41 40.49 -28.52
C THR A 703 3.17 41.36 -28.56
N SER A 704 2.52 41.45 -29.71
CA SER A 704 1.24 42.13 -29.84
C SER A 704 0.08 41.38 -29.23
N THR A 705 -1.01 42.07 -28.94
CA THR A 705 -2.26 41.41 -28.52
C THR A 705 -2.78 40.46 -29.59
N LEU A 706 -3.20 39.26 -29.17
CA LEU A 706 -3.81 38.27 -30.05
C LEU A 706 -5.20 38.77 -30.52
N ASP A 707 -5.39 38.91 -31.85
CA ASP A 707 -6.69 39.15 -32.47
C ASP A 707 -7.18 37.89 -33.20
N THR A 708 -8.05 37.15 -32.52
CA THR A 708 -8.56 35.86 -32.99
C THR A 708 -9.40 35.97 -34.27
N SER A 709 -9.90 37.17 -34.61
CA SER A 709 -10.73 37.42 -35.79
C SER A 709 -9.92 37.49 -37.10
N THR A 710 -8.62 37.76 -37.01
CA THR A 710 -7.73 37.96 -38.19
C THR A 710 -6.79 36.79 -38.46
N LEU A 711 -6.90 35.70 -37.74
CA LEU A 711 -5.99 34.56 -37.83
C LEU A 711 -6.11 33.85 -39.20
N ASN A 712 -4.97 33.57 -39.82
CA ASN A 712 -4.87 32.69 -40.99
C ASN A 712 -4.95 31.19 -40.55
N THR A 713 -5.02 30.27 -41.52
CA THR A 713 -5.19 28.84 -41.28
C THR A 713 -4.07 28.27 -40.42
N ALA A 714 -2.81 28.58 -40.69
CA ALA A 714 -1.67 28.05 -39.91
C ALA A 714 -1.67 28.52 -38.44
N GLN A 715 -2.05 29.81 -38.25
CA GLN A 715 -2.22 30.37 -36.90
C GLN A 715 -3.37 29.72 -36.14
N LYS A 716 -4.54 29.49 -36.80
CA LYS A 716 -5.68 28.75 -36.22
C LYS A 716 -5.29 27.32 -35.87
N ASP A 717 -4.50 26.64 -36.71
CA ASP A 717 -4.07 25.26 -36.48
C ASP A 717 -3.13 25.16 -35.27
N LEU A 718 -2.14 26.06 -35.13
CA LEU A 718 -1.29 26.08 -33.93
C LEU A 718 -2.10 26.39 -32.67
N ARG A 719 -3.01 27.36 -32.72
CA ARG A 719 -3.90 27.69 -31.61
C ARG A 719 -4.78 26.51 -31.19
N ARG A 720 -5.34 25.82 -32.19
CA ARG A 720 -6.12 24.59 -31.97
C ARG A 720 -5.30 23.51 -31.24
N ALA A 721 -4.08 23.26 -31.72
CA ALA A 721 -3.17 22.30 -31.09
C ALA A 721 -2.87 22.66 -29.62
N ALA A 722 -2.68 23.96 -29.33
CA ALA A 722 -2.46 24.45 -27.97
C ALA A 722 -3.67 24.18 -27.04
N HIS A 723 -4.88 24.52 -27.48
CA HIS A 723 -6.09 24.29 -26.71
C HIS A 723 -6.47 22.81 -26.58
N GLN A 724 -6.19 21.98 -27.61
CA GLN A 724 -6.33 20.53 -27.51
C GLN A 724 -5.36 19.92 -26.46
N ALA A 725 -4.12 20.40 -26.45
CA ALA A 725 -3.15 20.00 -25.40
C ALA A 725 -3.63 20.41 -24.01
N LEU A 726 -4.19 21.62 -23.83
CA LEU A 726 -4.74 22.07 -22.55
C LEU A 726 -5.90 21.18 -22.07
N VAL A 727 -6.85 20.84 -22.96
CA VAL A 727 -7.96 19.92 -22.63
C VAL A 727 -7.42 18.57 -22.18
N LYS A 728 -6.47 18.03 -22.94
CA LYS A 728 -5.88 16.73 -22.64
C LYS A 728 -5.10 16.74 -21.33
N VAL A 729 -4.25 17.72 -21.07
CA VAL A 729 -3.48 17.85 -19.83
C VAL A 729 -4.43 18.01 -18.62
N THR A 730 -5.49 18.81 -18.77
CA THR A 730 -6.50 18.99 -17.72
C THR A 730 -7.18 17.68 -17.34
N ASP A 731 -7.59 16.87 -18.32
CA ASP A 731 -8.22 15.56 -18.09
C ASP A 731 -7.23 14.54 -17.52
N ASP A 732 -6.03 14.48 -18.12
CA ASP A 732 -5.00 13.52 -17.73
C ASP A 732 -4.48 13.74 -16.30
N ILE A 733 -4.33 14.98 -15.83
CA ILE A 733 -3.93 15.27 -14.44
C ILE A 733 -5.11 15.14 -13.50
N GLY A 734 -6.25 15.77 -13.81
CA GLY A 734 -7.34 15.94 -12.85
C GLY A 734 -8.19 14.70 -12.67
N ARG A 735 -8.53 13.99 -13.73
CA ARG A 735 -9.45 12.84 -13.71
C ARG A 735 -8.74 11.52 -13.91
N ARG A 736 -7.92 11.39 -14.97
CA ARG A 736 -7.29 10.12 -15.35
C ARG A 736 -6.05 9.79 -14.55
N ARG A 737 -5.38 10.79 -13.99
CA ARG A 737 -4.11 10.66 -13.25
C ARG A 737 -3.01 9.98 -14.09
N THR A 738 -3.00 10.22 -15.41
CA THR A 738 -2.03 9.69 -16.38
C THR A 738 -1.03 10.79 -16.75
N PHE A 739 -0.10 11.09 -15.84
CA PHE A 739 0.84 12.22 -15.99
C PHE A 739 1.76 12.07 -17.21
N ASN A 740 2.13 10.84 -17.57
CA ASN A 740 2.93 10.54 -18.75
C ASN A 740 2.26 11.01 -20.04
N THR A 741 0.95 10.85 -20.19
CA THR A 741 0.21 11.31 -21.37
C THR A 741 -0.01 12.82 -21.37
N ALA A 742 -0.12 13.45 -20.19
CA ALA A 742 -0.12 14.90 -20.05
C ALA A 742 1.20 15.52 -20.54
N VAL A 743 2.34 14.97 -20.12
CA VAL A 743 3.66 15.39 -20.57
C VAL A 743 3.80 15.19 -22.08
N ALA A 744 3.38 14.05 -22.62
CA ALA A 744 3.42 13.77 -24.05
C ALA A 744 2.62 14.80 -24.87
N ALA A 745 1.43 15.23 -24.40
CA ALA A 745 0.63 16.25 -25.06
C ALA A 745 1.38 17.59 -25.16
N VAL A 746 2.12 17.98 -24.12
CA VAL A 746 2.94 19.20 -24.15
C VAL A 746 4.17 19.03 -25.06
N MET A 747 4.77 17.83 -25.11
CA MET A 747 5.86 17.53 -26.06
C MET A 747 5.40 17.69 -27.52
N GLU A 748 4.18 17.22 -27.83
CA GLU A 748 3.57 17.39 -29.17
C GLU A 748 3.30 18.85 -29.47
N LEU A 749 2.77 19.62 -28.50
CA LEU A 749 2.57 21.05 -28.66
C LEU A 749 3.90 21.78 -28.91
N LEU A 750 4.96 21.44 -28.18
CA LEU A 750 6.27 22.04 -28.40
C LEU A 750 6.86 21.70 -29.80
N ASN A 751 6.55 20.51 -30.33
CA ASN A 751 6.89 20.15 -31.71
C ASN A 751 6.10 20.99 -32.73
N ALA A 752 4.82 21.26 -32.49
CA ALA A 752 4.01 22.13 -33.33
C ALA A 752 4.54 23.57 -33.35
N ILE A 753 4.88 24.12 -32.17
CA ILE A 753 5.51 25.45 -32.03
C ILE A 753 6.82 25.51 -32.81
N SER A 754 7.67 24.49 -32.72
CA SER A 754 8.98 24.50 -33.40
C SER A 754 8.90 24.44 -34.94
N ARG A 755 7.81 23.89 -35.47
CA ARG A 755 7.54 23.82 -36.93
C ARG A 755 6.81 25.06 -37.48
N PHE A 756 6.35 25.93 -36.60
CA PHE A 756 5.59 27.12 -37.01
C PHE A 756 6.52 28.24 -37.45
N GLU A 757 6.41 28.61 -38.71
CA GLU A 757 7.36 29.54 -39.38
C GLU A 757 6.89 31.00 -39.43
N ASP A 758 5.59 31.24 -39.17
CA ASP A 758 5.03 32.60 -39.27
C ASP A 758 5.54 33.50 -38.12
N ARG A 759 6.31 34.54 -38.52
CA ARG A 759 6.90 35.51 -37.58
C ARG A 759 6.14 36.85 -37.61
N SER A 760 4.98 36.93 -38.24
CA SER A 760 4.12 38.10 -38.20
C SER A 760 3.71 38.46 -36.76
N ALA A 761 3.17 39.65 -36.56
CA ALA A 761 2.70 40.08 -35.26
C ALA A 761 1.66 39.11 -34.68
N GLN A 762 0.70 38.61 -35.47
CA GLN A 762 -0.30 37.64 -35.02
C GLN A 762 0.28 36.22 -34.91
N GLY A 763 1.22 35.84 -35.78
CA GLY A 763 1.94 34.57 -35.64
C GLY A 763 2.70 34.48 -34.32
N ARG A 764 3.38 35.55 -33.92
CA ARG A 764 4.05 35.63 -32.62
C ARG A 764 3.07 35.65 -31.44
N ALA A 765 1.90 36.31 -31.58
CA ALA A 765 0.87 36.31 -30.54
C ALA A 765 0.29 34.89 -30.28
N VAL A 766 0.11 34.10 -31.36
CA VAL A 766 -0.32 32.70 -31.23
C VAL A 766 0.77 31.82 -30.61
N VAL A 767 2.06 32.07 -30.94
CA VAL A 767 3.18 31.37 -30.27
C VAL A 767 3.26 31.71 -28.79
N GLN A 768 3.02 32.98 -28.41
CA GLN A 768 2.94 33.37 -27.00
C GLN A 768 1.88 32.56 -26.24
N GLU A 769 0.62 32.54 -26.74
CA GLU A 769 -0.48 31.78 -26.17
C GLU A 769 -0.12 30.28 -26.05
N ALA A 770 0.48 29.69 -27.09
CA ALA A 770 0.87 28.28 -27.11
C ALA A 770 1.99 27.95 -26.07
N LEU A 771 2.98 28.84 -25.93
CA LEU A 771 4.04 28.71 -24.92
C LEU A 771 3.48 28.86 -23.49
N GLU A 772 2.58 29.82 -23.28
CA GLU A 772 1.89 29.99 -21.98
C GLU A 772 1.11 28.73 -21.60
N ILE A 773 0.36 28.14 -22.54
CA ILE A 773 -0.35 26.88 -22.30
C ILE A 773 0.62 25.73 -22.02
N ALA A 774 1.75 25.63 -22.72
CA ALA A 774 2.75 24.61 -22.46
C ALA A 774 3.37 24.74 -21.06
N VAL A 775 3.71 25.96 -20.64
CA VAL A 775 4.30 26.28 -19.32
C VAL A 775 3.27 26.00 -18.21
N ILE A 776 2.02 26.43 -18.36
CA ILE A 776 0.95 26.14 -17.40
C ILE A 776 0.72 24.63 -17.29
N GLY A 777 0.62 23.94 -18.44
CA GLY A 777 0.38 22.49 -18.47
C GLY A 777 1.45 21.67 -17.74
N LEU A 778 2.70 22.13 -17.77
CA LEU A 778 3.82 21.48 -17.08
C LEU A 778 4.05 21.97 -15.66
N SER A 779 3.50 23.11 -15.25
CA SER A 779 3.82 23.74 -13.95
C SER A 779 3.56 22.87 -12.74
N PRO A 780 2.59 21.94 -12.69
CA PRO A 780 2.46 21.02 -11.57
C PRO A 780 3.61 19.98 -11.50
N ILE A 781 4.22 19.63 -12.63
CA ILE A 781 5.24 18.59 -12.75
C ILE A 781 6.64 19.16 -12.58
N VAL A 782 6.96 20.24 -13.30
CA VAL A 782 8.26 20.94 -13.30
C VAL A 782 8.11 22.39 -12.85
N PRO A 783 7.81 22.59 -11.56
CA PRO A 783 7.33 23.88 -11.05
C PRO A 783 8.39 24.98 -11.05
N HIS A 784 9.68 24.63 -10.88
CA HIS A 784 10.73 25.64 -10.80
C HIS A 784 10.97 26.29 -12.17
N VAL A 785 11.19 25.47 -13.19
CA VAL A 785 11.42 25.99 -14.54
C VAL A 785 10.20 26.74 -15.06
N CYS A 786 8.98 26.24 -14.78
CA CYS A 786 7.74 26.92 -15.20
C CYS A 786 7.54 28.26 -14.46
N HIS A 787 7.97 28.38 -13.20
CA HIS A 787 7.93 29.65 -12.47
C HIS A 787 8.75 30.75 -13.18
N GLU A 788 9.98 30.46 -13.55
CA GLU A 788 10.86 31.40 -14.27
C GLU A 788 10.41 31.67 -15.71
N LEU A 789 9.97 30.63 -16.43
CA LEU A 789 9.46 30.78 -17.79
C LEU A 789 8.20 31.64 -17.86
N TRP A 790 7.29 31.49 -16.90
CA TRP A 790 6.08 32.29 -16.79
C TRP A 790 6.38 33.77 -16.61
N LYS A 791 7.33 34.06 -15.71
CA LYS A 791 7.83 35.41 -15.50
C LYS A 791 8.50 35.96 -16.76
N ALA A 792 9.29 35.16 -17.45
CA ALA A 792 9.96 35.57 -18.69
C ALA A 792 8.98 35.88 -19.82
N LEU A 793 7.82 35.20 -19.85
CA LEU A 793 6.74 35.48 -20.80
C LEU A 793 5.97 36.77 -20.51
N GLY A 794 6.36 37.54 -19.48
CA GLY A 794 5.84 38.89 -19.21
C GLY A 794 4.73 38.96 -18.18
N HIS A 795 4.59 37.96 -17.31
CA HIS A 795 3.55 37.93 -16.28
C HIS A 795 4.08 38.34 -14.91
N ASP A 796 3.43 39.28 -14.26
CA ASP A 796 3.79 39.78 -12.93
C ASP A 796 3.35 38.84 -11.81
N LYS A 797 2.20 38.20 -11.98
CA LYS A 797 1.64 37.24 -11.01
C LYS A 797 2.34 35.89 -11.16
N ALA A 798 2.82 35.31 -10.04
CA ALA A 798 3.47 34.01 -10.07
C ALA A 798 2.54 32.90 -10.60
N ILE A 799 3.09 31.91 -11.30
CA ILE A 799 2.32 30.84 -11.93
C ILE A 799 1.57 29.99 -10.88
N ILE A 800 2.08 29.86 -9.66
CA ILE A 800 1.41 29.12 -8.58
C ILE A 800 0.11 29.78 -8.11
N ASP A 801 -0.04 31.08 -8.37
CA ASP A 801 -1.15 31.92 -7.91
C ASP A 801 -2.19 32.20 -8.99
N ILE A 802 -1.99 31.70 -10.22
CA ILE A 802 -2.99 31.85 -11.29
C ILE A 802 -4.04 30.73 -11.23
N SER A 803 -5.20 31.02 -11.79
CA SER A 803 -6.22 29.99 -11.98
C SER A 803 -5.89 29.13 -13.21
N TRP A 804 -6.17 27.83 -13.13
CA TRP A 804 -6.04 26.93 -14.28
C TRP A 804 -6.95 27.41 -15.42
N PRO A 805 -6.41 27.63 -16.63
CA PRO A 805 -7.18 28.19 -17.72
C PRO A 805 -8.20 27.18 -18.28
N LYS A 806 -9.27 27.72 -18.85
CA LYS A 806 -10.22 26.94 -19.64
C LYS A 806 -9.87 27.02 -21.10
N ALA A 807 -9.98 25.90 -21.80
CA ALA A 807 -9.77 25.90 -23.25
C ALA A 807 -10.85 26.72 -23.94
N ASP A 808 -10.44 27.53 -24.93
CA ASP A 808 -11.37 28.32 -25.74
C ASP A 808 -12.12 27.40 -26.74
N PRO A 809 -13.47 27.33 -26.65
CA PRO A 809 -14.26 26.50 -27.55
C PRO A 809 -14.09 26.92 -29.04
N GLN A 810 -13.84 28.20 -29.32
CA GLN A 810 -13.62 28.70 -30.69
C GLN A 810 -12.30 28.19 -31.27
N ALA A 811 -11.25 28.12 -30.44
CA ALA A 811 -9.98 27.54 -30.84
C ALA A 811 -10.07 26.06 -31.18
N LEU A 812 -10.97 25.34 -30.50
CA LEU A 812 -11.20 23.91 -30.73
C LEU A 812 -12.09 23.61 -31.94
N SER A 813 -12.80 24.60 -32.47
CA SER A 813 -13.62 24.42 -33.67
C SER A 813 -12.76 24.11 -34.90
N GLN A 814 -13.21 23.19 -35.70
CA GLN A 814 -12.58 22.86 -36.99
C GLN A 814 -13.43 23.49 -38.11
N ASP A 815 -12.84 24.37 -38.88
CA ASP A 815 -13.47 24.89 -40.08
C ASP A 815 -13.45 23.83 -41.20
N ALA A 816 -12.46 22.95 -41.18
CA ALA A 816 -12.27 21.90 -42.19
C ALA A 816 -11.88 20.56 -41.54
N LEU A 817 -12.27 19.47 -42.16
CA LEU A 817 -12.04 18.10 -41.78
C LEU A 817 -11.21 17.36 -42.82
N THR A 818 -10.10 16.76 -42.45
CA THR A 818 -9.32 15.88 -43.31
C THR A 818 -9.90 14.46 -43.25
N LEU A 819 -10.38 13.98 -44.39
CA LEU A 819 -10.92 12.63 -44.55
C LEU A 819 -9.95 11.77 -45.34
N VAL A 820 -9.72 10.56 -44.82
CA VAL A 820 -8.97 9.53 -45.54
C VAL A 820 -9.79 9.05 -46.74
N VAL A 821 -9.19 9.00 -47.94
CA VAL A 821 -9.85 8.41 -49.13
C VAL A 821 -9.22 7.06 -49.44
N GLN A 822 -10.09 6.05 -49.45
CA GLN A 822 -9.75 4.70 -49.89
C GLN A 822 -10.31 4.41 -51.28
N VAL A 823 -9.57 3.61 -52.04
CA VAL A 823 -10.10 2.99 -53.27
C VAL A 823 -10.01 1.48 -53.08
N ASN A 824 -11.19 0.80 -53.16
CA ASN A 824 -11.30 -0.64 -52.88
C ASN A 824 -10.70 -1.05 -51.53
N GLY A 825 -10.95 -0.23 -50.47
CA GLY A 825 -10.50 -0.49 -49.11
C GLY A 825 -9.02 -0.16 -48.80
N LYS A 826 -8.24 0.29 -49.80
CA LYS A 826 -6.83 0.68 -49.63
C LYS A 826 -6.69 2.19 -49.59
N LEU A 827 -5.98 2.72 -48.57
CA LEU A 827 -5.64 4.14 -48.45
C LEU A 827 -4.95 4.64 -49.73
N ARG A 828 -5.46 5.73 -50.32
CA ARG A 828 -4.89 6.32 -51.57
C ARG A 828 -4.62 7.81 -51.47
N SER A 829 -5.50 8.55 -50.76
CA SER A 829 -5.38 9.99 -50.63
C SER A 829 -6.02 10.48 -49.32
N GLN A 830 -5.90 11.78 -49.10
CA GLN A 830 -6.61 12.53 -48.06
C GLN A 830 -7.20 13.78 -48.69
N ILE A 831 -8.46 14.05 -48.38
CA ILE A 831 -9.15 15.27 -48.80
C ILE A 831 -9.52 16.13 -47.63
N THR A 832 -9.48 17.44 -47.81
CA THR A 832 -9.95 18.41 -46.82
C THR A 832 -11.28 18.99 -47.26
N VAL A 833 -12.30 18.85 -46.39
CA VAL A 833 -13.66 19.36 -46.65
C VAL A 833 -14.13 20.19 -45.45
N ALA A 834 -15.06 21.09 -45.62
CA ALA A 834 -15.68 21.82 -44.52
C ALA A 834 -16.29 20.84 -43.49
N VAL A 835 -16.25 21.16 -42.17
CA VAL A 835 -16.80 20.29 -41.12
C VAL A 835 -18.30 20.04 -41.26
N ASP A 836 -19.01 21.02 -41.83
CA ASP A 836 -20.45 21.00 -42.14
C ASP A 836 -20.77 20.56 -43.58
N ALA A 837 -19.73 20.08 -44.31
CA ALA A 837 -19.92 19.59 -45.68
C ALA A 837 -20.89 18.40 -45.67
N ASP A 838 -21.91 18.49 -46.50
CA ASP A 838 -22.85 17.39 -46.73
C ASP A 838 -22.18 16.20 -47.42
N GLU A 839 -22.80 15.06 -47.37
CA GLU A 839 -22.27 13.83 -47.96
C GLU A 839 -22.01 13.99 -49.51
N ALA A 840 -22.82 14.78 -50.19
CA ALA A 840 -22.64 15.04 -51.62
C ALA A 840 -21.34 15.81 -51.89
N THR A 841 -21.09 16.86 -51.15
CA THR A 841 -19.82 17.65 -51.20
C THR A 841 -18.61 16.78 -50.85
N VAL A 842 -18.68 15.94 -49.84
CA VAL A 842 -17.61 15.02 -49.48
C VAL A 842 -17.32 14.01 -50.57
N ARG A 843 -18.34 13.44 -51.19
CA ARG A 843 -18.21 12.52 -52.33
C ARG A 843 -17.59 13.22 -53.53
N ALA A 844 -18.06 14.43 -53.87
CA ALA A 844 -17.52 15.22 -54.98
C ALA A 844 -16.03 15.56 -54.77
N ALA A 845 -15.64 15.97 -53.55
CA ALA A 845 -14.25 16.24 -53.22
C ALA A 845 -13.36 14.99 -53.33
N ALA A 846 -13.83 13.83 -52.90
CA ALA A 846 -13.09 12.57 -52.99
C ALA A 846 -12.87 12.14 -54.46
N LEU A 847 -13.87 12.36 -55.34
CA LEU A 847 -13.76 12.05 -56.77
C LEU A 847 -12.95 13.11 -57.55
N ALA A 848 -12.85 14.32 -57.03
CA ALA A 848 -12.06 15.40 -57.65
C ALA A 848 -10.55 15.26 -57.34
N ASP A 849 -10.16 14.52 -56.31
CA ASP A 849 -8.76 14.32 -55.92
C ASP A 849 -7.97 13.60 -57.05
N GLU A 850 -6.84 14.21 -57.45
CA GLU A 850 -6.03 13.72 -58.59
C GLU A 850 -5.45 12.32 -58.34
N THR A 851 -5.09 12.00 -57.10
CA THR A 851 -4.59 10.67 -56.70
C THR A 851 -5.70 9.64 -56.79
N VAL A 852 -6.88 9.96 -56.29
CA VAL A 852 -8.06 9.10 -56.38
C VAL A 852 -8.46 8.85 -57.83
N LYS A 853 -8.48 9.90 -58.67
CA LYS A 853 -8.74 9.78 -60.14
C LYS A 853 -7.77 8.81 -60.81
N ARG A 854 -6.50 8.89 -60.46
CA ARG A 854 -5.47 8.01 -61.03
C ARG A 854 -5.70 6.54 -60.71
N PHE A 855 -6.23 6.25 -59.51
CA PHE A 855 -6.53 4.87 -59.04
C PHE A 855 -7.89 4.35 -59.54
N ILE A 856 -8.84 5.24 -59.86
CA ILE A 856 -10.12 4.89 -60.47
C ILE A 856 -9.95 4.65 -61.98
N GLY A 857 -9.11 5.44 -62.66
CA GLY A 857 -8.95 5.44 -64.13
C GLY A 857 -10.28 5.74 -64.83
N ASP A 858 -10.60 5.02 -65.88
CA ASP A 858 -11.84 5.15 -66.68
C ASP A 858 -13.03 4.39 -66.04
N ALA A 859 -12.84 3.76 -64.86
CA ALA A 859 -13.92 2.97 -64.22
C ALA A 859 -14.94 3.88 -63.54
N THR A 860 -16.21 3.59 -63.72
CA THR A 860 -17.29 4.26 -62.96
C THR A 860 -17.41 3.66 -61.55
N PRO A 861 -17.38 4.46 -60.48
CA PRO A 861 -17.54 3.95 -59.13
C PRO A 861 -18.89 3.23 -58.97
N LYS A 862 -18.84 1.97 -58.49
CA LYS A 862 -20.03 1.16 -58.18
C LYS A 862 -20.70 1.64 -56.88
N LYS A 863 -19.90 2.06 -55.92
CA LYS A 863 -20.37 2.54 -54.63
C LYS A 863 -19.37 3.48 -53.99
N ILE A 864 -19.87 4.56 -53.37
CA ILE A 864 -19.06 5.45 -52.54
C ILE A 864 -19.64 5.43 -51.12
N VAL A 865 -18.86 4.95 -50.18
CA VAL A 865 -19.25 4.87 -48.76
C VAL A 865 -18.56 6.01 -48.02
N VAL A 866 -19.35 6.93 -47.48
CA VAL A 866 -18.86 8.00 -46.63
C VAL A 866 -19.09 7.59 -45.16
N VAL A 867 -18.02 7.44 -44.42
CA VAL A 867 -18.08 7.27 -42.97
C VAL A 867 -17.90 8.65 -42.34
N PRO A 868 -18.92 9.24 -41.72
CA PRO A 868 -18.87 10.61 -41.24
C PRO A 868 -17.63 10.88 -40.36
N ARG A 869 -16.92 11.96 -40.68
CA ARG A 869 -15.73 12.41 -39.95
C ARG A 869 -14.55 11.42 -39.89
N LYS A 870 -14.53 10.37 -40.73
CA LYS A 870 -13.46 9.34 -40.71
C LYS A 870 -12.85 9.12 -42.10
N LEU A 871 -13.62 8.62 -43.02
CA LEU A 871 -13.09 8.25 -44.34
C LEU A 871 -14.17 8.21 -45.43
N VAL A 872 -13.70 8.26 -46.66
CA VAL A 872 -14.49 7.94 -47.85
C VAL A 872 -13.88 6.72 -48.55
N ASN A 873 -14.69 5.71 -48.84
CA ASN A 873 -14.24 4.55 -49.61
C ASN A 873 -14.93 4.51 -50.96
N VAL A 874 -14.18 4.63 -52.03
CA VAL A 874 -14.63 4.54 -53.41
C VAL A 874 -14.41 3.11 -53.87
N VAL A 875 -15.48 2.42 -54.26
CA VAL A 875 -15.44 1.06 -54.79
C VAL A 875 -15.66 1.13 -56.28
N VAL A 876 -14.70 0.67 -57.07
CA VAL A 876 -14.73 0.57 -58.52
C VAL A 876 -14.79 -0.87 -59.00
#